data_6091dc48720ae52d637c031f1bd9ac5e
#
_entry.id   6091dc48720ae52d637c031f1bd9ac5e
#
_cell.length_a   1.000
_cell.length_b   1.000
_cell.length_c   1.000
_cell.angle_alpha   90.00
_cell.angle_beta   90.00
_cell.angle_gamma   90.00
#
_symmetry.space_group_name_H-M   'P 1'
#
loop_
_entity.id
_entity.type
_entity.pdbx_description
1 polymer ?
#
loop_
_entity_poly.entity_id
_entity_poly.type
_entity_poly.pdbx_seq_one_letter_code
_entity_poly.pdbx_strand_id
1 'polypeptide(L)'
;MYTPESQQQYIDLSKKFLSLPADVKDLGLLRDVLIFHERKYYIEDNPLISDFEYDQLYKQLVALEEAHPDQITPDSPTQRVSTDLSGDFPPVQHTVPMLSLDNSYNEDDLNDFDAAVKKLCGLPSDMDIEYCVEPKFDGGSIALVYENDVLVRAATRGNGVMGEEMTPNAKTLPSIPLKAGFSSKGIVKAELRGEALIRKDNFDRINKEREKDGLTLFANPRNAATGGLRTKDANETRKRGLEAFIYQLAYAVDNTNTSVLPKLHSHIAGIDMLGELGFKIPKDEKSLCRNIAEVHHFVKYWENKRDTYPYEIDGMVVKVNDLVLREKCGFTTHHPRWAIAFKFKAKQATSKLIGVEYQVGKIGSITPVAKIEPVYLAGVTVSSISLHNEEFITSKDLRLGDTVLVERAGDVIPYIVKSFPELRKGDEVVIKFPEFCPINDTEQQVKLIKEEGEAAWRCPDCVCGAQNLQKMIFHVSKDAMDIDGFGKSYVERFYDLGWIKDISDIYRLDYDQIAGLEGFGKRSAENIKSSIDKAKRNPIQRLLHSLSIHHLGKKASKLIAEQISHALDLCEWPVERYLEIKDIGPVVAENVKAWFSDPANIDMLRNMESYGVNLSQTEEDKPLHVSEDGVFYGKTILFTGTLQTMGRKEAEEMAAKAGARNISAISSNLNILVVGEKAGSKLKKAQDLGTVEILTEEEFLEKIGKE
;
A
#
# COMPACT_ATOMS: atom_id res chain seq x y z
N MET A 1 11.49 9.36 30.67
CA MET A 1 11.64 10.85 30.72
C MET A 1 12.88 11.13 31.54
N TYR A 2 13.74 12.06 31.13
CA TYR A 2 14.90 12.46 31.95
C TYR A 2 14.42 13.22 33.17
N THR A 3 14.89 12.82 34.36
CA THR A 3 14.61 13.60 35.58
C THR A 3 15.37 14.92 35.57
N PRO A 4 14.95 15.96 36.36
CA PRO A 4 15.68 17.21 36.42
C PRO A 4 17.17 17.03 36.77
N GLU A 5 17.49 16.07 37.66
CA GLU A 5 18.85 15.73 38.05
C GLU A 5 19.64 15.13 36.85
N SER A 6 19.05 14.20 36.13
CA SER A 6 19.71 13.59 34.97
C SER A 6 19.89 14.61 33.83
N GLN A 7 18.94 15.50 33.60
CA GLN A 7 19.08 16.60 32.64
C GLN A 7 20.26 17.51 33.00
N GLN A 8 20.35 17.93 34.27
CA GLN A 8 21.46 18.76 34.73
C GLN A 8 22.81 18.02 34.56
N GLN A 9 22.84 16.74 34.87
CA GLN A 9 24.05 15.92 34.68
C GLN A 9 24.50 15.92 33.21
N TYR A 10 23.60 15.72 32.24
CA TYR A 10 23.96 15.73 30.81
C TYR A 10 24.37 17.12 30.32
N ILE A 11 23.78 18.18 30.82
CA ILE A 11 24.20 19.55 30.53
C ILE A 11 25.62 19.80 31.04
N ASP A 12 25.93 19.34 32.24
CA ASP A 12 27.28 19.54 32.83
C ASP A 12 28.33 18.68 32.10
N LEU A 13 27.98 17.46 31.69
CA LEU A 13 28.82 16.61 30.85
C LEU A 13 29.09 17.24 29.46
N SER A 14 28.07 17.86 28.86
CA SER A 14 28.24 18.57 27.59
C SER A 14 29.26 19.71 27.71
N LYS A 15 29.16 20.54 28.76
CA LYS A 15 30.12 21.62 29.03
C LYS A 15 31.54 21.07 29.28
N LYS A 16 31.64 19.94 30.01
CA LYS A 16 32.91 19.25 30.25
C LYS A 16 33.55 18.81 28.93
N PHE A 17 32.82 18.12 28.06
CA PHE A 17 33.35 17.57 26.81
C PHE A 17 33.60 18.67 25.75
N LEU A 18 32.92 19.80 25.81
CA LEU A 18 33.21 20.97 24.96
C LEU A 18 34.50 21.68 25.41
N SER A 19 34.83 21.69 26.71
CA SER A 19 36.02 22.31 27.24
C SER A 19 37.25 21.42 27.28
N LEU A 20 37.04 20.10 27.51
CA LEU A 20 38.08 19.09 27.53
C LEU A 20 37.60 17.88 26.73
N PRO A 21 38.26 17.53 25.61
CA PRO A 21 37.84 16.39 24.77
C PRO A 21 37.68 15.10 25.59
N ALA A 22 36.63 14.33 25.27
CA ALA A 22 36.35 13.04 25.87
C ALA A 22 37.46 12.01 25.50
N ASP A 23 37.76 11.11 26.43
CA ASP A 23 38.64 9.95 26.14
C ASP A 23 37.80 8.67 25.94
N VAL A 24 38.46 7.55 25.68
CA VAL A 24 37.78 6.26 25.44
C VAL A 24 36.91 5.79 26.62
N LYS A 25 37.23 6.22 27.86
CA LYS A 25 36.44 5.87 29.05
C LYS A 25 35.14 6.65 29.10
N ASP A 26 35.11 7.83 28.49
CA ASP A 26 33.94 8.69 28.42
C ASP A 26 33.04 8.37 27.20
N LEU A 27 33.42 7.42 26.34
CA LEU A 27 32.74 7.13 25.06
C LEU A 27 31.24 6.84 25.25
N GLY A 28 30.88 6.02 26.20
CA GLY A 28 29.46 5.74 26.54
C GLY A 28 28.71 6.99 27.02
N LEU A 29 29.35 7.80 27.90
CA LEU A 29 28.73 9.03 28.39
C LEU A 29 28.59 10.10 27.28
N LEU A 30 29.55 10.18 26.36
CA LEU A 30 29.47 11.10 25.23
C LEU A 30 28.33 10.71 24.28
N ARG A 31 28.15 9.40 24.05
CA ARG A 31 26.99 8.87 23.31
C ARG A 31 25.67 9.25 23.94
N ASP A 32 25.54 9.01 25.26
CA ASP A 32 24.32 9.36 26.00
C ASP A 32 24.03 10.86 25.99
N VAL A 33 25.06 11.72 26.06
CA VAL A 33 24.95 13.17 25.92
C VAL A 33 24.39 13.55 24.56
N LEU A 34 24.87 12.96 23.48
CA LEU A 34 24.38 13.27 22.12
C LEU A 34 22.94 12.79 21.95
N ILE A 35 22.59 11.59 22.41
CA ILE A 35 21.21 11.08 22.40
C ILE A 35 20.28 12.00 23.20
N PHE A 36 20.72 12.52 24.33
CA PHE A 36 19.96 13.48 25.11
C PHE A 36 19.69 14.78 24.33
N HIS A 37 20.70 15.34 23.66
CA HIS A 37 20.53 16.55 22.88
C HIS A 37 19.69 16.33 21.61
N GLU A 38 19.80 15.18 20.92
CA GLU A 38 18.92 14.81 19.82
C GLU A 38 17.45 14.82 20.27
N ARG A 39 17.16 14.22 21.43
CA ARG A 39 15.81 14.22 21.98
C ARG A 39 15.30 15.65 22.28
N LYS A 40 16.15 16.49 22.92
CA LYS A 40 15.80 17.88 23.22
C LYS A 40 15.49 18.68 21.97
N TYR A 41 16.26 18.46 20.90
CA TYR A 41 16.11 19.18 19.64
C TYR A 41 14.93 18.67 18.82
N TYR A 42 14.90 17.33 18.51
CA TYR A 42 13.94 16.77 17.55
C TYR A 42 12.59 16.37 18.13
N ILE A 43 12.52 16.10 19.44
CA ILE A 43 11.29 15.60 20.07
C ILE A 43 10.65 16.65 20.98
N GLU A 44 11.46 17.38 21.74
CA GLU A 44 10.95 18.32 22.73
C GLU A 44 10.95 19.79 22.23
N ASP A 45 11.46 20.05 21.00
CA ASP A 45 11.61 21.39 20.38
C ASP A 45 12.26 22.41 21.34
N ASN A 46 13.18 21.94 22.18
CA ASN A 46 13.84 22.72 23.24
C ASN A 46 15.35 22.48 23.26
N PRO A 47 16.09 22.95 22.25
CA PRO A 47 17.54 22.78 22.17
C PRO A 47 18.23 23.48 23.37
N LEU A 48 19.16 22.76 24.00
CA LEU A 48 19.92 23.26 25.15
C LEU A 48 21.36 23.65 24.83
N ILE A 49 21.83 23.28 23.61
CA ILE A 49 23.13 23.65 23.04
C ILE A 49 22.89 24.10 21.60
N SER A 50 23.85 24.85 21.04
CA SER A 50 23.84 25.26 19.66
C SER A 50 24.21 24.10 18.71
N ASP A 51 23.83 24.21 17.42
CA ASP A 51 24.20 23.23 16.40
C ASP A 51 25.72 23.06 16.30
N PHE A 52 26.47 24.15 16.48
CA PHE A 52 27.93 24.12 16.47
C PHE A 52 28.50 23.29 17.63
N GLU A 53 27.95 23.46 18.84
CA GLU A 53 28.36 22.70 20.00
C GLU A 53 28.00 21.20 19.85
N TYR A 54 26.84 20.90 19.30
CA TYR A 54 26.43 19.54 18.97
C TYR A 54 27.41 18.90 17.97
N ASP A 55 27.75 19.60 16.90
CA ASP A 55 28.70 19.14 15.88
C ASP A 55 30.10 18.87 16.47
N GLN A 56 30.54 19.67 17.42
CA GLN A 56 31.82 19.44 18.11
C GLN A 56 31.80 18.15 18.92
N LEU A 57 30.74 17.90 19.68
CA LEU A 57 30.55 16.68 20.46
C LEU A 57 30.42 15.45 19.53
N TYR A 58 29.68 15.58 18.44
CA TYR A 58 29.51 14.53 17.45
C TYR A 58 30.84 14.12 16.76
N LYS A 59 31.67 15.11 16.40
CA LYS A 59 33.00 14.84 15.82
C LYS A 59 33.92 14.13 16.79
N GLN A 60 33.83 14.44 18.08
CA GLN A 60 34.59 13.71 19.10
C GLN A 60 34.14 12.23 19.18
N LEU A 61 32.82 11.98 19.15
CA LEU A 61 32.29 10.62 19.15
C LEU A 61 32.77 9.84 17.92
N VAL A 62 32.70 10.43 16.72
CA VAL A 62 33.20 9.80 15.48
C VAL A 62 34.66 9.43 15.62
N ALA A 63 35.51 10.36 16.05
CA ALA A 63 36.95 10.13 16.18
C ALA A 63 37.29 9.03 17.20
N LEU A 64 36.54 8.96 18.31
CA LEU A 64 36.73 7.92 19.33
C LEU A 64 36.26 6.55 18.83
N GLU A 65 35.15 6.47 18.11
CA GLU A 65 34.64 5.23 17.56
C GLU A 65 35.49 4.72 16.39
N GLU A 66 36.06 5.60 15.56
CA GLU A 66 37.05 5.22 14.53
C GLU A 66 38.34 4.65 15.15
N ALA A 67 38.78 5.22 16.28
CA ALA A 67 39.94 4.71 17.01
C ALA A 67 39.67 3.40 17.78
N HIS A 68 38.40 3.13 18.12
CA HIS A 68 37.96 1.97 18.89
C HIS A 68 36.73 1.27 18.29
N PRO A 69 36.85 0.65 17.09
CA PRO A 69 35.71 0.07 16.35
C PRO A 69 34.98 -1.04 17.12
N ASP A 70 35.65 -1.73 18.03
CA ASP A 70 35.10 -2.75 18.90
C ASP A 70 34.13 -2.24 19.97
N GLN A 71 34.10 -0.91 20.18
CA GLN A 71 33.22 -0.23 21.11
C GLN A 71 32.02 0.47 20.46
N ILE A 72 31.90 0.37 19.16
CA ILE A 72 30.71 0.89 18.43
C ILE A 72 29.49 0.06 18.82
N THR A 73 28.43 0.74 19.24
CA THR A 73 27.15 0.09 19.55
C THR A 73 26.08 0.44 18.51
N PRO A 74 25.11 -0.46 18.26
CA PRO A 74 24.07 -0.24 17.26
C PRO A 74 23.20 1.01 17.49
N ASP A 75 23.17 1.50 18.74
CA ASP A 75 22.41 2.68 19.18
C ASP A 75 23.24 3.98 19.16
N SER A 76 24.49 3.94 18.70
CA SER A 76 25.29 5.15 18.56
C SER A 76 24.70 6.11 17.53
N PRO A 77 24.66 7.44 17.80
CA PRO A 77 24.27 8.44 16.81
C PRO A 77 25.08 8.37 15.51
N THR A 78 26.32 7.84 15.53
CA THR A 78 27.16 7.64 14.35
C THR A 78 26.64 6.54 13.42
N GLN A 79 25.85 5.62 13.95
CA GLN A 79 25.26 4.50 13.21
C GLN A 79 23.93 4.85 12.52
N ARG A 80 23.52 6.13 12.54
CA ARG A 80 22.31 6.60 11.82
C ARG A 80 22.46 6.56 10.31
N VAL A 81 23.68 6.68 9.78
CA VAL A 81 23.94 6.70 8.35
C VAL A 81 24.90 5.58 7.99
N SER A 82 24.44 4.63 7.17
CA SER A 82 25.31 3.63 6.55
C SER A 82 26.05 4.25 5.37
N THR A 83 27.35 3.89 5.21
CA THR A 83 28.14 4.27 4.04
C THR A 83 27.81 3.45 2.81
N ASP A 84 27.12 2.32 2.97
CA ASP A 84 26.79 1.42 1.89
C ASP A 84 25.41 1.76 1.28
N LEU A 85 25.35 1.76 -0.06
CA LEU A 85 24.08 1.80 -0.77
C LEU A 85 23.28 0.55 -0.37
N SER A 86 22.06 0.72 0.11
CA SER A 86 21.18 -0.39 0.31
C SER A 86 20.92 -1.07 -1.03
N GLY A 87 21.02 -2.39 -1.08
CA GLY A 87 20.60 -3.19 -2.22
C GLY A 87 19.10 -3.08 -2.49
N ASP A 88 18.48 -4.16 -2.85
CA ASP A 88 17.02 -4.23 -2.93
C ASP A 88 16.42 -4.18 -1.51
N PHE A 89 15.18 -3.66 -1.40
CA PHE A 89 14.42 -3.66 -0.14
C PHE A 89 13.76 -5.03 0.04
N PRO A 90 14.33 -5.94 0.86
CA PRO A 90 13.79 -7.28 0.99
C PRO A 90 12.38 -7.24 1.59
N PRO A 91 11.48 -8.12 1.13
CA PRO A 91 10.17 -8.25 1.73
C PRO A 91 10.29 -8.80 3.16
N VAL A 92 9.52 -8.23 4.09
CA VAL A 92 9.51 -8.63 5.49
C VAL A 92 8.08 -8.71 6.02
N GLN A 93 7.81 -9.76 6.80
CA GLN A 93 6.49 -9.96 7.41
C GLN A 93 6.33 -9.08 8.66
N HIS A 94 5.14 -8.46 8.80
CA HIS A 94 4.75 -7.76 10.02
C HIS A 94 4.39 -8.74 11.11
N THR A 95 4.75 -8.44 12.37
CA THR A 95 4.35 -9.24 13.52
C THR A 95 2.82 -9.20 13.71
N VAL A 96 2.22 -8.04 13.45
CA VAL A 96 0.77 -7.85 13.43
C VAL A 96 0.37 -7.20 12.10
N PRO A 97 -0.68 -7.65 11.40
CA PRO A 97 -1.10 -7.05 10.14
C PRO A 97 -1.39 -5.55 10.25
N MET A 98 -0.97 -4.76 9.24
CA MET A 98 -1.27 -3.34 9.10
C MET A 98 -2.56 -3.16 8.27
N LEU A 99 -3.70 -3.22 8.94
CA LEU A 99 -5.00 -3.12 8.30
C LEU A 99 -5.28 -1.68 7.84
N SER A 100 -6.08 -1.54 6.77
CA SER A 100 -6.67 -0.27 6.38
C SER A 100 -7.76 0.14 7.39
N LEU A 101 -8.20 1.40 7.34
CA LEU A 101 -9.35 1.87 8.12
C LEU A 101 -10.57 1.99 7.21
N ASP A 102 -11.75 1.77 7.76
CA ASP A 102 -12.98 2.18 7.11
C ASP A 102 -13.12 3.70 7.12
N ASN A 103 -13.88 4.26 6.17
CA ASN A 103 -14.00 5.71 6.03
C ASN A 103 -15.38 6.19 6.45
N SER A 104 -15.42 7.40 7.02
CA SER A 104 -16.62 8.18 7.28
C SER A 104 -16.43 9.60 6.73
N TYR A 105 -17.52 10.27 6.36
CA TYR A 105 -17.49 11.56 5.68
C TYR A 105 -18.39 12.61 6.32
N ASN A 106 -19.24 12.21 7.24
CA ASN A 106 -20.22 13.06 7.91
C ASN A 106 -20.50 12.60 9.35
N GLU A 107 -21.31 13.38 10.07
CA GLU A 107 -21.64 13.10 11.47
C GLU A 107 -22.49 11.84 11.62
N ASP A 108 -23.36 11.52 10.66
CA ASP A 108 -24.23 10.34 10.70
C ASP A 108 -23.40 9.07 10.60
N ASP A 109 -22.37 9.03 9.73
CA ASP A 109 -21.44 7.88 9.62
C ASP A 109 -20.73 7.62 10.96
N LEU A 110 -20.35 8.69 11.71
CA LEU A 110 -19.73 8.55 13.03
C LEU A 110 -20.73 8.06 14.08
N ASN A 111 -21.99 8.49 14.01
CA ASN A 111 -23.04 7.99 14.89
C ASN A 111 -23.35 6.51 14.63
N ASP A 112 -23.36 6.10 13.36
CA ASP A 112 -23.51 4.70 12.95
C ASP A 112 -22.33 3.84 13.45
N PHE A 113 -21.11 4.36 13.40
CA PHE A 113 -19.93 3.71 13.96
C PHE A 113 -20.07 3.52 15.48
N ASP A 114 -20.46 4.54 16.23
CA ASP A 114 -20.70 4.47 17.68
C ASP A 114 -21.78 3.42 18.03
N ALA A 115 -22.90 3.44 17.30
CA ALA A 115 -23.96 2.48 17.47
C ALA A 115 -23.50 1.03 17.16
N ALA A 116 -22.69 0.86 16.12
CA ALA A 116 -22.12 -0.44 15.78
C ALA A 116 -21.16 -0.95 16.84
N VAL A 117 -20.28 -0.09 17.40
CA VAL A 117 -19.38 -0.44 18.51
C VAL A 117 -20.18 -0.87 19.75
N LYS A 118 -21.20 -0.10 20.14
CA LYS A 118 -22.09 -0.43 21.29
C LYS A 118 -22.74 -1.78 21.09
N LYS A 119 -23.29 -2.03 19.91
CA LYS A 119 -23.93 -3.33 19.56
C LYS A 119 -22.95 -4.49 19.64
N LEU A 120 -21.74 -4.34 19.09
CA LEU A 120 -20.70 -5.38 19.11
C LEU A 120 -20.21 -5.71 20.51
N CYS A 121 -20.15 -4.70 21.39
CA CYS A 121 -19.73 -4.84 22.78
C CYS A 121 -20.85 -5.25 23.72
N GLY A 122 -22.11 -5.30 23.26
CA GLY A 122 -23.28 -5.60 24.08
C GLY A 122 -23.61 -4.50 25.10
N LEU A 123 -23.33 -3.24 24.74
CA LEU A 123 -23.54 -2.07 25.59
C LEU A 123 -24.91 -1.42 25.29
N PRO A 124 -25.54 -0.77 26.28
CA PRO A 124 -26.74 0.06 26.08
C PRO A 124 -26.49 1.17 25.05
N SER A 125 -27.51 1.54 24.29
CA SER A 125 -27.41 2.57 23.25
C SER A 125 -27.10 3.97 23.80
N ASP A 126 -27.49 4.24 25.05
CA ASP A 126 -27.29 5.50 25.77
C ASP A 126 -25.98 5.54 26.58
N MET A 127 -25.22 4.46 26.59
CA MET A 127 -23.93 4.41 27.28
C MET A 127 -22.87 5.18 26.50
N ASP A 128 -22.14 6.08 27.16
CA ASP A 128 -21.01 6.78 26.58
C ASP A 128 -19.78 5.84 26.43
N ILE A 129 -19.09 5.97 25.30
CA ILE A 129 -17.83 5.27 25.02
C ILE A 129 -16.73 6.32 24.84
N GLU A 130 -15.60 6.11 25.47
CA GLU A 130 -14.42 6.93 25.24
C GLU A 130 -13.72 6.62 23.94
N TYR A 131 -13.40 7.67 23.20
CA TYR A 131 -12.64 7.61 21.95
C TYR A 131 -11.35 8.40 22.04
N CYS A 132 -10.25 7.83 21.57
CA CYS A 132 -9.05 8.59 21.23
C CYS A 132 -9.16 9.05 19.77
N VAL A 133 -9.14 10.37 19.57
CA VAL A 133 -9.18 10.98 18.24
C VAL A 133 -7.83 11.60 17.94
N GLU A 134 -7.26 11.27 16.81
CA GLU A 134 -5.91 11.70 16.42
C GLU A 134 -5.85 12.06 14.93
N PRO A 135 -4.89 12.89 14.46
CA PRO A 135 -4.77 13.24 13.06
C PRO A 135 -4.56 12.00 12.19
N LYS A 136 -5.25 11.97 11.06
CA LYS A 136 -4.95 11.04 9.98
C LYS A 136 -3.85 11.65 9.13
N PHE A 137 -2.62 11.35 9.49
CA PHE A 137 -1.44 11.81 8.78
C PHE A 137 -1.41 11.30 7.35
N ASP A 138 -0.99 12.15 6.40
CA ASP A 138 -0.86 11.82 4.99
C ASP A 138 0.63 11.76 4.58
N GLY A 139 1.23 10.59 4.76
CA GLY A 139 2.65 10.34 4.53
C GLY A 139 2.97 8.94 4.04
N GLY A 140 4.03 8.38 4.58
CA GLY A 140 4.47 7.00 4.34
C GLY A 140 4.36 6.18 5.62
N SER A 141 3.46 5.19 5.63
CA SER A 141 3.28 4.33 6.81
C SER A 141 4.52 3.51 7.11
N ILE A 142 4.87 3.43 8.39
CA ILE A 142 6.08 2.76 8.89
C ILE A 142 5.75 1.85 10.07
N ALA A 143 6.35 0.68 10.06
CA ALA A 143 6.40 -0.24 11.19
C ALA A 143 7.81 -0.28 11.77
N LEU A 144 7.96 -0.14 13.08
CA LEU A 144 9.24 -0.18 13.79
C LEU A 144 9.24 -1.33 14.79
N VAL A 145 10.27 -2.15 14.75
CA VAL A 145 10.46 -3.26 15.71
C VAL A 145 11.66 -2.97 16.59
N TYR A 146 11.41 -3.01 17.88
CA TYR A 146 12.45 -2.91 18.92
C TYR A 146 12.58 -4.22 19.65
N GLU A 147 13.81 -4.65 19.88
CA GLU A 147 14.17 -5.81 20.71
C GLU A 147 15.26 -5.39 21.70
N ASN A 148 15.05 -5.69 22.96
CA ASN A 148 15.99 -5.31 24.04
C ASN A 148 16.40 -3.83 23.97
N ASP A 149 15.40 -2.97 23.84
CA ASP A 149 15.52 -1.51 23.74
C ASP A 149 16.08 -0.97 22.41
N VAL A 150 16.62 -1.78 21.52
CA VAL A 150 17.29 -1.34 20.28
C VAL A 150 16.35 -1.49 19.07
N LEU A 151 16.39 -0.53 18.15
CA LEU A 151 15.71 -0.61 16.85
C LEU A 151 16.39 -1.69 16.00
N VAL A 152 15.71 -2.80 15.77
CA VAL A 152 16.23 -3.92 14.97
C VAL A 152 15.67 -3.93 13.55
N ARG A 153 14.49 -3.38 13.33
CA ARG A 153 13.83 -3.40 12.00
C ARG A 153 12.86 -2.24 11.80
N ALA A 154 12.86 -1.71 10.58
CA ALA A 154 11.82 -0.81 10.09
C ALA A 154 11.31 -1.30 8.73
N ALA A 155 10.00 -1.21 8.50
CA ALA A 155 9.38 -1.67 7.26
C ALA A 155 8.26 -0.73 6.79
N THR A 156 8.02 -0.68 5.47
CA THR A 156 6.82 -0.05 4.90
C THR A 156 5.59 -0.90 5.16
N ARG A 157 4.38 -0.33 4.98
CA ARG A 157 3.13 -1.09 5.12
C ARG A 157 3.03 -2.25 4.12
N GLY A 158 3.50 -2.04 2.88
CA GLY A 158 3.31 -3.00 1.79
C GLY A 158 1.84 -3.33 1.56
N ASN A 159 1.51 -4.63 1.50
CA ASN A 159 0.14 -5.12 1.37
C ASN A 159 -0.58 -5.31 2.73
N GLY A 160 0.04 -4.87 3.81
CA GLY A 160 -0.47 -5.00 5.18
C GLY A 160 -0.02 -6.27 5.91
N VAL A 161 0.41 -7.31 5.22
CA VAL A 161 0.99 -8.54 5.78
C VAL A 161 2.50 -8.53 5.59
N MET A 162 2.95 -8.20 4.37
CA MET A 162 4.35 -8.06 3.99
C MET A 162 4.64 -6.62 3.64
N GLY A 163 5.71 -6.05 4.20
CA GLY A 163 6.28 -4.76 3.85
C GLY A 163 7.65 -4.91 3.20
N GLU A 164 8.26 -3.79 2.84
CA GLU A 164 9.65 -3.72 2.38
C GLU A 164 10.52 -3.24 3.55
N GLU A 165 11.59 -3.94 3.84
CA GLU A 165 12.52 -3.55 4.90
C GLU A 165 13.29 -2.29 4.51
N MET A 166 13.28 -1.29 5.38
CA MET A 166 13.94 -0.01 5.15
C MET A 166 14.66 0.51 6.41
N THR A 167 15.19 -0.39 7.20
CA THR A 167 15.86 -0.07 8.47
C THR A 167 16.97 0.97 8.33
N PRO A 168 17.86 0.92 7.30
CA PRO A 168 18.88 1.96 7.11
C PRO A 168 18.28 3.36 6.91
N ASN A 169 17.21 3.47 6.13
CA ASN A 169 16.54 4.74 5.87
C ASN A 169 15.84 5.27 7.14
N ALA A 170 15.13 4.40 7.86
CA ALA A 170 14.45 4.76 9.11
C ALA A 170 15.42 5.26 10.20
N LYS A 171 16.61 4.69 10.28
CA LYS A 171 17.66 5.14 11.22
C LYS A 171 18.10 6.59 10.96
N THR A 172 17.95 7.10 9.74
CA THR A 172 18.30 8.49 9.41
C THR A 172 17.27 9.51 9.90
N LEU A 173 16.06 9.09 10.30
CA LEU A 173 15.02 9.96 10.82
C LEU A 173 15.31 10.28 12.30
N PRO A 174 15.63 11.56 12.65
CA PRO A 174 15.98 11.91 14.03
C PRO A 174 14.85 11.69 15.03
N SER A 175 13.59 11.70 14.56
CA SER A 175 12.39 11.42 15.39
C SER A 175 12.23 9.95 15.78
N ILE A 176 13.06 9.04 15.24
CA ILE A 176 13.09 7.63 15.59
C ILE A 176 14.31 7.36 16.49
N PRO A 177 14.10 7.07 17.80
CA PRO A 177 15.19 6.70 18.68
C PRO A 177 15.85 5.39 18.21
N LEU A 178 17.17 5.33 18.13
CA LEU A 178 17.88 4.08 17.88
C LEU A 178 17.79 3.12 19.07
N LYS A 179 17.63 3.71 20.28
CA LYS A 179 17.37 3.01 21.53
C LYS A 179 16.24 3.68 22.30
N ALA A 180 15.30 2.89 22.80
CA ALA A 180 14.17 3.34 23.60
C ALA A 180 14.01 2.41 24.82
N GLY A 181 13.82 2.97 26.00
CA GLY A 181 13.86 2.24 27.26
C GLY A 181 12.64 1.35 27.53
N PHE A 182 12.25 0.49 26.61
CA PHE A 182 11.14 -0.47 26.73
C PHE A 182 11.30 -1.42 27.91
N SER A 183 12.55 -1.82 28.22
CA SER A 183 12.88 -2.67 29.37
C SER A 183 12.42 -2.06 30.69
N SER A 184 12.45 -0.72 30.85
CA SER A 184 11.94 -0.01 32.03
C SER A 184 10.43 -0.17 32.23
N LYS A 185 9.71 -0.57 31.17
CA LYS A 185 8.26 -0.85 31.17
C LYS A 185 7.96 -2.36 31.14
N GLY A 186 9.00 -3.20 31.33
CA GLY A 186 8.89 -4.67 31.29
C GLY A 186 8.66 -5.24 29.90
N ILE A 187 9.00 -4.50 28.86
CA ILE A 187 8.83 -4.90 27.45
C ILE A 187 10.18 -5.30 26.87
N VAL A 188 10.28 -6.50 26.31
CA VAL A 188 11.49 -7.02 25.65
C VAL A 188 11.40 -6.86 24.14
N LYS A 189 10.22 -7.02 23.57
CA LYS A 189 9.97 -6.82 22.13
C LYS A 189 8.71 -6.01 21.91
N ALA A 190 8.80 -5.01 21.02
CA ALA A 190 7.69 -4.16 20.64
C ALA A 190 7.66 -3.94 19.14
N GLU A 191 6.43 -3.85 18.57
CA GLU A 191 6.21 -3.36 17.20
C GLU A 191 5.29 -2.14 17.26
N LEU A 192 5.76 -1.04 16.66
CA LEU A 192 5.09 0.26 16.64
C LEU A 192 4.57 0.57 15.24
N ARG A 193 3.52 1.38 15.16
CA ARG A 193 3.00 1.95 13.92
C ARG A 193 3.12 3.46 13.93
N GLY A 194 3.54 4.00 12.82
CA GLY A 194 3.69 5.43 12.62
C GLY A 194 3.51 5.85 11.17
N GLU A 195 3.63 7.15 10.96
CA GLU A 195 3.63 7.75 9.64
C GLU A 195 4.85 8.64 9.50
N ALA A 196 5.65 8.42 8.46
CA ALA A 196 6.76 9.30 8.13
C ALA A 196 6.24 10.45 7.25
N LEU A 197 6.56 11.65 7.67
CA LEU A 197 6.03 12.90 7.13
C LEU A 197 7.17 13.85 6.75
N ILE A 198 6.84 14.81 5.91
CA ILE A 198 7.69 15.98 5.67
C ILE A 198 6.90 17.23 6.05
N ARG A 199 7.54 18.17 6.74
CA ARG A 199 6.93 19.47 7.04
C ARG A 199 6.73 20.28 5.75
N LYS A 200 5.65 21.04 5.67
CA LYS A 200 5.30 21.87 4.50
C LYS A 200 6.42 22.84 4.13
N ASP A 201 7.01 23.51 5.09
CA ASP A 201 8.12 24.45 4.89
C ASP A 201 9.38 23.73 4.34
N ASN A 202 9.69 22.54 4.84
CA ASN A 202 10.80 21.74 4.37
C ASN A 202 10.55 21.18 2.96
N PHE A 203 9.32 20.79 2.66
CA PHE A 203 8.90 20.39 1.31
C PHE A 203 9.12 21.52 0.30
N ASP A 204 8.72 22.74 0.65
CA ASP A 204 8.91 23.91 -0.21
C ASP A 204 10.40 24.22 -0.43
N ARG A 205 11.24 24.08 0.61
CA ARG A 205 12.69 24.24 0.53
C ARG A 205 13.30 23.24 -0.46
N ILE A 206 12.98 21.97 -0.32
CA ILE A 206 13.50 20.90 -1.18
C ILE A 206 13.07 21.12 -2.63
N ASN A 207 11.83 21.49 -2.89
CA ASN A 207 11.38 21.75 -4.24
C ASN A 207 12.11 22.95 -4.88
N LYS A 208 12.37 24.00 -4.11
CA LYS A 208 13.19 25.14 -4.58
C LYS A 208 14.64 24.72 -4.91
N GLU A 209 15.24 23.82 -4.14
CA GLU A 209 16.56 23.26 -4.42
C GLU A 209 16.53 22.41 -5.70
N ARG A 210 15.56 21.52 -5.85
CA ARG A 210 15.37 20.71 -7.05
C ARG A 210 15.15 21.53 -8.32
N GLU A 211 14.40 22.62 -8.22
CA GLU A 211 14.18 23.56 -9.33
C GLU A 211 15.49 24.20 -9.80
N LYS A 212 16.34 24.62 -8.85
CA LYS A 212 17.67 25.16 -9.18
C LYS A 212 18.57 24.14 -9.86
N ASP A 213 18.44 22.87 -9.47
CA ASP A 213 19.24 21.77 -10.03
C ASP A 213 18.62 21.18 -11.31
N GLY A 214 17.51 21.74 -11.81
CA GLY A 214 16.80 21.28 -13.01
C GLY A 214 16.13 19.91 -12.85
N LEU A 215 15.86 19.49 -11.61
CA LEU A 215 15.24 18.20 -11.29
C LEU A 215 13.72 18.31 -11.25
N THR A 216 13.03 17.21 -11.56
CA THR A 216 11.56 17.13 -11.43
C THR A 216 11.12 17.40 -9.99
N LEU A 217 10.18 18.33 -9.81
CA LEU A 217 9.64 18.66 -8.49
C LEU A 217 8.81 17.52 -7.92
N PHE A 218 8.80 17.39 -6.60
CA PHE A 218 7.84 16.51 -5.94
C PHE A 218 6.44 17.09 -6.02
N ALA A 219 5.46 16.25 -6.38
CA ALA A 219 4.09 16.69 -6.57
C ALA A 219 3.40 17.12 -5.26
N ASN A 220 3.68 16.44 -4.16
CA ASN A 220 3.12 16.73 -2.84
C ASN A 220 4.00 16.18 -1.71
N PRO A 221 3.78 16.62 -0.45
CA PRO A 221 4.53 16.15 0.72
C PRO A 221 4.50 14.64 0.90
N ARG A 222 3.37 13.97 0.67
CA ARG A 222 3.23 12.51 0.77
C ARG A 222 4.16 11.78 -0.19
N ASN A 223 4.18 12.19 -1.47
CA ASN A 223 5.07 11.57 -2.46
C ASN A 223 6.54 11.80 -2.13
N ALA A 224 6.90 12.99 -1.62
CA ALA A 224 8.24 13.29 -1.16
C ALA A 224 8.65 12.41 0.03
N ALA A 225 7.75 12.20 0.99
CA ALA A 225 7.99 11.36 2.16
C ALA A 225 8.11 9.89 1.78
N THR A 226 7.11 9.34 1.07
CA THR A 226 7.08 7.92 0.66
C THR A 226 8.27 7.57 -0.24
N GLY A 227 8.57 8.42 -1.22
CA GLY A 227 9.74 8.26 -2.08
C GLY A 227 11.05 8.41 -1.31
N GLY A 228 11.07 9.22 -0.23
CA GLY A 228 12.22 9.38 0.66
C GLY A 228 12.53 8.13 1.45
N LEU A 229 11.52 7.43 1.93
CA LEU A 229 11.69 6.17 2.66
C LEU A 229 12.23 5.02 1.77
N ARG A 230 12.04 5.11 0.46
CA ARG A 230 12.38 4.06 -0.51
C ARG A 230 13.57 4.43 -1.39
N THR A 231 14.39 5.37 -1.00
CA THR A 231 15.65 5.69 -1.71
C THR A 231 16.71 4.65 -1.37
N LYS A 232 17.51 4.24 -2.36
CA LYS A 232 18.62 3.30 -2.15
C LYS A 232 19.77 3.92 -1.35
N ASP A 233 19.90 5.25 -1.35
CA ASP A 233 20.87 5.99 -0.55
C ASP A 233 20.19 6.59 0.69
N ALA A 234 20.54 6.10 1.86
CA ALA A 234 20.02 6.59 3.13
C ALA A 234 20.40 8.07 3.40
N ASN A 235 21.49 8.57 2.79
CA ASN A 235 21.84 10.00 2.86
C ASN A 235 20.80 10.88 2.18
N GLU A 236 20.21 10.43 1.07
CA GLU A 236 19.12 11.15 0.41
C GLU A 236 17.87 11.19 1.29
N THR A 237 17.57 10.12 2.04
CA THR A 237 16.50 10.13 3.04
C THR A 237 16.77 11.17 4.11
N ARG A 238 18.00 11.22 4.65
CA ARG A 238 18.42 12.22 5.66
C ARG A 238 18.25 13.65 5.15
N LYS A 239 18.72 13.96 3.93
CA LYS A 239 18.61 15.31 3.33
C LYS A 239 17.16 15.78 3.20
N ARG A 240 16.20 14.84 3.04
CA ARG A 240 14.77 15.19 2.97
C ARG A 240 14.19 15.63 4.31
N GLY A 241 14.86 15.36 5.44
CA GLY A 241 14.43 15.79 6.76
C GLY A 241 13.04 15.26 7.11
N LEU A 242 12.85 13.95 6.93
CA LEU A 242 11.60 13.28 7.29
C LEU A 242 11.51 13.12 8.80
N GLU A 243 10.26 13.14 9.31
CA GLU A 243 9.94 12.91 10.71
C GLU A 243 8.86 11.82 10.80
N ALA A 244 8.96 10.94 11.79
CA ALA A 244 7.97 9.89 12.02
C ALA A 244 7.13 10.20 13.26
N PHE A 245 5.81 10.27 13.10
CA PHE A 245 4.85 10.30 14.19
C PHE A 245 4.38 8.90 14.52
N ILE A 246 4.55 8.46 15.76
CA ILE A 246 4.14 7.14 16.21
C ILE A 246 2.76 7.25 16.87
N TYR A 247 1.80 6.51 16.34
CA TYR A 247 0.40 6.58 16.75
C TYR A 247 -0.18 5.26 17.28
N GLN A 248 0.65 4.20 17.36
CA GLN A 248 0.18 2.93 17.93
C GLN A 248 1.32 2.04 18.40
N LEU A 249 1.16 1.46 19.60
CA LEU A 249 1.86 0.27 20.03
C LEU A 249 1.03 -0.94 19.58
N ALA A 250 1.48 -1.61 18.51
CA ALA A 250 0.72 -2.70 17.87
C ALA A 250 0.98 -4.06 18.51
N TYR A 251 2.21 -4.26 19.03
CA TYR A 251 2.63 -5.49 19.68
C TYR A 251 3.64 -5.15 20.79
N ALA A 252 3.51 -5.81 21.92
CA ALA A 252 4.49 -5.69 23.02
C ALA A 252 4.42 -6.94 23.90
N VAL A 253 5.58 -7.55 24.16
CA VAL A 253 5.71 -8.74 25.02
C VAL A 253 6.83 -8.57 26.03
N ASP A 254 6.67 -9.25 27.15
CA ASP A 254 7.70 -9.37 28.20
C ASP A 254 8.67 -10.53 27.92
N ASN A 255 9.58 -10.80 28.87
CA ASN A 255 10.58 -11.86 28.79
C ASN A 255 10.00 -13.29 28.78
N THR A 256 8.71 -13.44 29.08
CA THR A 256 7.99 -14.72 29.01
C THR A 256 7.17 -14.85 27.72
N ASN A 257 7.38 -13.93 26.77
CA ASN A 257 6.60 -13.80 25.54
C ASN A 257 5.09 -13.53 25.77
N THR A 258 4.76 -13.02 26.95
CA THR A 258 3.38 -12.66 27.32
C THR A 258 3.08 -11.23 26.91
N SER A 259 1.91 -10.98 26.25
CA SER A 259 1.49 -9.64 25.84
C SER A 259 1.33 -8.72 27.06
N VAL A 260 1.94 -7.55 26.98
CA VAL A 260 1.79 -6.50 27.99
C VAL A 260 0.71 -5.47 27.62
N LEU A 261 0.15 -5.52 26.42
CA LEU A 261 -0.89 -4.58 25.96
C LEU A 261 -2.11 -4.54 26.89
N PRO A 262 -2.63 -5.66 27.43
CA PRO A 262 -3.77 -5.60 28.36
C PRO A 262 -3.49 -4.82 29.64
N LYS A 263 -2.21 -4.68 30.05
CA LYS A 263 -1.81 -3.90 31.23
C LYS A 263 -1.90 -2.40 31.01
N LEU A 264 -1.97 -1.94 29.77
CA LEU A 264 -2.07 -0.51 29.43
C LEU A 264 -3.50 0.04 29.57
N HIS A 265 -4.51 -0.83 29.57
CA HIS A 265 -5.94 -0.53 29.68
C HIS A 265 -6.51 0.37 28.57
N SER A 266 -5.76 1.38 28.08
CA SER A 266 -6.24 2.33 27.10
C SER A 266 -5.20 2.64 26.01
N HIS A 267 -5.73 3.03 24.84
CA HIS A 267 -4.89 3.41 23.70
C HIS A 267 -4.05 4.67 24.01
N ILE A 268 -4.68 5.66 24.59
CA ILE A 268 -4.01 6.93 24.90
C ILE A 268 -2.84 6.72 25.87
N ALA A 269 -3.00 5.84 26.87
CA ALA A 269 -1.92 5.48 27.78
C ALA A 269 -0.74 4.82 27.05
N GLY A 270 -1.01 3.99 26.05
CA GLY A 270 0.02 3.40 25.18
C GLY A 270 0.77 4.45 24.36
N ILE A 271 0.06 5.44 23.80
CA ILE A 271 0.67 6.54 23.04
C ILE A 271 1.51 7.43 23.97
N ASP A 272 0.98 7.79 25.13
CA ASP A 272 1.70 8.65 26.09
C ASP A 272 2.98 7.95 26.60
N MET A 273 2.93 6.64 26.86
CA MET A 273 4.11 5.84 27.18
C MET A 273 5.17 5.90 26.06
N LEU A 274 4.77 5.83 24.78
CA LEU A 274 5.71 5.99 23.67
C LEU A 274 6.35 7.38 23.65
N GLY A 275 5.59 8.43 23.95
CA GLY A 275 6.13 9.78 24.13
C GLY A 275 7.16 9.86 25.28
N GLU A 276 6.89 9.19 26.42
CA GLU A 276 7.85 9.09 27.52
C GLU A 276 9.14 8.37 27.09
N LEU A 277 9.02 7.33 26.24
CA LEU A 277 10.16 6.59 25.72
C LEU A 277 10.94 7.35 24.62
N GLY A 278 10.51 8.54 24.22
CA GLY A 278 11.26 9.42 23.30
C GLY A 278 10.80 9.37 21.86
N PHE A 279 9.64 8.81 21.59
CA PHE A 279 9.04 8.88 20.26
C PHE A 279 8.29 10.19 20.04
N LYS A 280 8.33 10.69 18.81
CA LYS A 280 7.43 11.77 18.39
C LYS A 280 6.02 11.20 18.23
N ILE A 281 5.08 11.73 19.02
CA ILE A 281 3.69 11.28 19.05
C ILE A 281 2.77 12.47 18.76
N PRO A 282 1.51 12.28 18.35
CA PRO A 282 0.51 13.35 18.30
C PRO A 282 0.17 13.77 19.75
N LYS A 283 0.96 14.69 20.32
CA LYS A 283 0.84 15.09 21.74
C LYS A 283 -0.31 16.06 21.95
N ASP A 284 -0.28 17.18 21.21
CA ASP A 284 -1.28 18.26 21.31
C ASP A 284 -2.38 18.12 20.22
N GLU A 285 -2.20 17.18 19.32
CA GLU A 285 -3.09 16.92 18.20
C GLU A 285 -4.10 15.83 18.49
N LYS A 286 -3.88 14.98 19.51
CA LYS A 286 -4.85 13.96 19.94
C LYS A 286 -5.77 14.47 21.04
N SER A 287 -6.95 13.90 21.13
CA SER A 287 -7.88 14.15 22.24
C SER A 287 -8.53 12.87 22.73
N LEU A 288 -8.73 12.78 24.05
CA LEU A 288 -9.63 11.81 24.66
C LEU A 288 -11.04 12.42 24.67
N CYS A 289 -11.91 11.91 23.83
CA CYS A 289 -13.33 12.28 23.75
C CYS A 289 -14.15 11.29 24.56
N ARG A 290 -14.97 11.77 25.50
CA ARG A 290 -15.77 10.94 26.41
C ARG A 290 -16.96 10.27 25.73
N ASN A 291 -17.40 10.82 24.60
CA ASN A 291 -18.52 10.32 23.81
C ASN A 291 -18.42 10.81 22.35
N ILE A 292 -19.36 10.37 21.52
CA ILE A 292 -19.38 10.68 20.10
C ILE A 292 -19.63 12.17 19.82
N ALA A 293 -20.34 12.89 20.68
CA ALA A 293 -20.58 14.32 20.52
C ALA A 293 -19.28 15.12 20.67
N GLU A 294 -18.41 14.75 21.61
CA GLU A 294 -17.07 15.37 21.74
C GLU A 294 -16.18 15.04 20.52
N VAL A 295 -16.34 13.84 19.93
CA VAL A 295 -15.65 13.48 18.68
C VAL A 295 -16.06 14.42 17.54
N HIS A 296 -17.36 14.69 17.35
CA HIS A 296 -17.86 15.63 16.32
C HIS A 296 -17.22 17.03 16.49
N HIS A 297 -17.19 17.55 17.71
CA HIS A 297 -16.59 18.86 17.99
C HIS A 297 -15.09 18.89 17.65
N PHE A 298 -14.36 17.87 18.03
CA PHE A 298 -12.91 17.81 17.82
C PHE A 298 -12.55 17.63 16.34
N VAL A 299 -13.29 16.81 15.62
CA VAL A 299 -13.14 16.62 14.16
C VAL A 299 -13.39 17.93 13.42
N LYS A 300 -14.48 18.65 13.75
CA LYS A 300 -14.81 19.95 13.15
C LYS A 300 -13.75 21.02 13.45
N TYR A 301 -13.20 21.03 14.66
CA TYR A 301 -12.08 21.91 15.01
C TYR A 301 -10.88 21.67 14.10
N TRP A 302 -10.50 20.40 13.87
CA TRP A 302 -9.36 20.05 13.02
C TRP A 302 -9.64 20.28 11.53
N GLU A 303 -10.87 20.11 11.05
CA GLU A 303 -11.25 20.43 9.68
C GLU A 303 -10.93 21.90 9.34
N ASN A 304 -11.16 22.81 10.30
CA ASN A 304 -10.82 24.23 10.15
C ASN A 304 -9.32 24.54 10.35
N LYS A 305 -8.62 23.74 11.15
CA LYS A 305 -7.21 23.97 11.50
C LYS A 305 -6.22 23.37 10.51
N ARG A 306 -6.64 22.39 9.71
CA ARG A 306 -5.76 21.57 8.84
C ARG A 306 -4.83 22.39 7.92
N ASP A 307 -5.31 23.54 7.42
CA ASP A 307 -4.56 24.35 6.46
C ASP A 307 -3.36 25.04 7.09
N THR A 308 -3.45 25.39 8.37
CA THR A 308 -2.39 26.02 9.15
C THR A 308 -1.47 25.03 9.86
N TYR A 309 -1.83 23.74 9.85
CA TYR A 309 -1.02 22.69 10.46
C TYR A 309 0.25 22.40 9.62
N PRO A 310 1.42 22.25 10.26
CA PRO A 310 2.69 22.11 9.55
C PRO A 310 2.82 20.84 8.69
N TYR A 311 1.99 19.82 8.93
CA TYR A 311 2.00 18.56 8.18
C TYR A 311 0.69 18.38 7.42
N GLU A 312 0.74 17.56 6.37
CA GLU A 312 -0.49 17.19 5.65
C GLU A 312 -1.27 16.13 6.43
N ILE A 313 -2.56 16.39 6.58
CA ILE A 313 -3.55 15.47 7.16
C ILE A 313 -4.78 15.42 6.27
N ASP A 314 -5.32 14.22 6.04
CA ASP A 314 -6.48 14.00 5.17
C ASP A 314 -7.78 13.75 5.95
N GLY A 315 -7.70 13.78 7.29
CA GLY A 315 -8.81 13.54 8.20
C GLY A 315 -8.38 13.36 9.63
N MET A 316 -9.25 12.73 10.41
CA MET A 316 -8.99 12.30 11.78
C MET A 316 -9.24 10.79 11.91
N VAL A 317 -8.52 10.11 12.78
CA VAL A 317 -8.78 8.71 13.11
C VAL A 317 -9.45 8.65 14.48
N VAL A 318 -10.64 8.08 14.51
CA VAL A 318 -11.43 7.86 15.72
C VAL A 318 -11.24 6.43 16.16
N LYS A 319 -10.72 6.20 17.35
CA LYS A 319 -10.42 4.87 17.88
C LYS A 319 -11.09 4.69 19.25
N VAL A 320 -11.75 3.57 19.47
CA VAL A 320 -12.22 3.19 20.80
C VAL A 320 -11.02 3.21 21.74
N ASN A 321 -11.09 3.94 22.88
CA ASN A 321 -9.95 4.12 23.78
C ASN A 321 -9.64 2.86 24.61
N ASP A 322 -10.67 2.18 25.10
CA ASP A 322 -10.56 0.96 25.92
C ASP A 322 -10.11 -0.25 25.09
N LEU A 323 -8.98 -0.87 25.46
CA LEU A 323 -8.40 -1.99 24.73
C LEU A 323 -9.22 -3.28 24.87
N VAL A 324 -9.96 -3.45 25.97
CA VAL A 324 -10.84 -4.60 26.17
C VAL A 324 -12.05 -4.51 25.23
N LEU A 325 -12.63 -3.32 25.08
CA LEU A 325 -13.72 -3.09 24.12
C LEU A 325 -13.24 -3.31 22.68
N ARG A 326 -11.99 -2.94 22.33
CA ARG A 326 -11.42 -3.22 21.00
C ARG A 326 -11.38 -4.71 20.68
N GLU A 327 -10.96 -5.53 21.66
CA GLU A 327 -10.93 -6.98 21.49
C GLU A 327 -12.34 -7.54 21.21
N LYS A 328 -13.38 -7.03 21.90
CA LYS A 328 -14.78 -7.40 21.66
C LYS A 328 -15.27 -6.97 20.27
N CYS A 329 -14.91 -5.80 19.79
CA CYS A 329 -15.27 -5.33 18.45
C CYS A 329 -14.65 -6.21 17.34
N GLY A 330 -13.41 -6.64 17.53
CA GLY A 330 -12.68 -7.47 16.57
C GLY A 330 -12.37 -6.74 15.26
N PHE A 331 -12.19 -7.54 14.19
CA PHE A 331 -11.74 -7.09 12.89
C PHE A 331 -12.63 -7.67 11.78
N THR A 332 -12.65 -7.02 10.63
CA THR A 332 -13.05 -7.61 9.34
C THR A 332 -11.80 -8.16 8.64
N THR A 333 -11.95 -8.70 7.43
CA THR A 333 -10.79 -9.09 6.59
C THR A 333 -9.91 -7.91 6.17
N HIS A 334 -10.44 -6.68 6.22
CA HIS A 334 -9.76 -5.51 5.66
C HIS A 334 -9.50 -4.39 6.67
N HIS A 335 -10.32 -4.27 7.71
CA HIS A 335 -10.22 -3.17 8.68
C HIS A 335 -10.68 -3.56 10.10
N PRO A 336 -10.16 -2.86 11.15
CA PRO A 336 -10.64 -3.02 12.52
C PRO A 336 -12.05 -2.43 12.66
N ARG A 337 -12.88 -3.03 13.51
CA ARG A 337 -14.24 -2.52 13.79
C ARG A 337 -14.27 -1.50 14.94
N TRP A 338 -13.14 -1.28 15.59
CA TRP A 338 -12.97 -0.37 16.72
C TRP A 338 -12.32 0.96 16.32
N ALA A 339 -12.03 1.16 15.03
CA ALA A 339 -11.45 2.41 14.51
C ALA A 339 -12.07 2.74 13.15
N ILE A 340 -12.25 4.04 12.92
CA ILE A 340 -12.75 4.59 11.66
C ILE A 340 -11.97 5.86 11.31
N ALA A 341 -11.76 6.10 10.02
CA ALA A 341 -11.13 7.29 9.51
C ALA A 341 -12.20 8.29 9.07
N PHE A 342 -12.32 9.41 9.78
CA PHE A 342 -13.12 10.52 9.31
C PHE A 342 -12.33 11.33 8.29
N LYS A 343 -12.80 11.36 7.06
CA LYS A 343 -12.19 12.11 5.97
C LYS A 343 -12.73 13.54 5.95
N PHE A 344 -11.82 14.52 5.94
CA PHE A 344 -12.22 15.91 5.74
C PHE A 344 -12.84 16.09 4.36
N LYS A 345 -13.72 17.08 4.25
CA LYS A 345 -14.27 17.44 2.95
C LYS A 345 -13.16 17.70 1.94
N ALA A 346 -13.28 17.07 0.79
CA ALA A 346 -12.33 17.26 -0.29
C ALA A 346 -12.23 18.75 -0.67
N LYS A 347 -11.00 19.21 -0.91
CA LYS A 347 -10.82 20.56 -1.42
C LYS A 347 -11.39 20.63 -2.81
N GLN A 348 -12.16 21.67 -3.07
CA GLN A 348 -12.79 21.93 -4.35
C GLN A 348 -12.21 23.21 -4.96
N ALA A 349 -12.14 23.22 -6.29
CA ALA A 349 -11.78 24.41 -7.07
C ALA A 349 -12.62 24.47 -8.34
N THR A 350 -12.76 25.67 -8.89
CA THR A 350 -13.40 25.86 -10.18
C THR A 350 -12.35 25.97 -11.28
N SER A 351 -12.64 25.39 -12.43
CA SER A 351 -11.79 25.50 -13.62
C SER A 351 -12.67 25.51 -14.88
N LYS A 352 -12.08 25.83 -16.03
CA LYS A 352 -12.77 25.87 -17.32
C LYS A 352 -12.49 24.60 -18.10
N LEU A 353 -13.53 23.96 -18.64
CA LEU A 353 -13.42 22.79 -19.52
C LEU A 353 -13.04 23.25 -20.93
N ILE A 354 -11.79 23.06 -21.32
CA ILE A 354 -11.24 23.59 -22.59
C ILE A 354 -11.20 22.56 -23.72
N GLY A 355 -11.31 21.25 -23.40
CA GLY A 355 -11.29 20.20 -24.41
C GLY A 355 -11.64 18.85 -23.86
N VAL A 356 -11.86 17.89 -24.74
CA VAL A 356 -11.99 16.46 -24.42
C VAL A 356 -11.12 15.67 -25.39
N GLU A 357 -10.25 14.85 -24.84
CA GLU A 357 -9.46 13.86 -25.57
C GLU A 357 -10.06 12.46 -25.32
N TYR A 358 -9.94 11.59 -26.30
CA TYR A 358 -10.43 10.23 -26.18
C TYR A 358 -9.26 9.24 -26.19
N GLN A 359 -9.16 8.43 -25.15
CA GLN A 359 -8.14 7.40 -25.03
C GLN A 359 -8.74 6.04 -25.37
N VAL A 360 -7.97 5.21 -26.07
CA VAL A 360 -8.36 3.84 -26.41
C VAL A 360 -7.66 2.88 -25.46
N GLY A 361 -8.43 2.07 -24.73
CA GLY A 361 -7.90 1.06 -23.81
C GLY A 361 -7.49 -0.24 -24.52
N LYS A 362 -6.87 -1.16 -23.79
CA LYS A 362 -6.36 -2.44 -24.29
C LYS A 362 -7.40 -3.38 -24.93
N ILE A 363 -8.67 -3.19 -24.60
CA ILE A 363 -9.82 -3.93 -25.18
C ILE A 363 -10.67 -3.05 -26.07
N GLY A 364 -10.13 -1.90 -26.52
CA GLY A 364 -10.80 -0.97 -27.39
C GLY A 364 -11.75 0.01 -26.71
N SER A 365 -11.94 -0.02 -25.39
CA SER A 365 -12.80 0.89 -24.65
C SER A 365 -12.37 2.35 -24.85
N ILE A 366 -13.33 3.22 -25.18
CA ILE A 366 -13.09 4.65 -25.38
C ILE A 366 -13.36 5.40 -24.08
N THR A 367 -12.31 5.99 -23.51
CA THR A 367 -12.38 6.77 -22.28
C THR A 367 -12.21 8.26 -22.60
N PRO A 368 -13.24 9.10 -22.40
CA PRO A 368 -13.11 10.54 -22.56
C PRO A 368 -12.32 11.13 -21.37
N VAL A 369 -11.40 12.04 -21.67
CA VAL A 369 -10.57 12.76 -20.70
C VAL A 369 -10.75 14.25 -20.92
N ALA A 370 -11.32 14.92 -19.94
CA ALA A 370 -11.43 16.37 -19.92
C ALA A 370 -10.05 17.02 -19.85
N LYS A 371 -9.82 18.02 -20.68
CA LYS A 371 -8.76 19.02 -20.51
C LYS A 371 -9.37 20.25 -19.89
N ILE A 372 -8.81 20.69 -18.78
CA ILE A 372 -9.25 21.88 -18.07
C ILE A 372 -8.13 22.91 -18.00
N GLU A 373 -8.47 24.17 -17.80
CA GLU A 373 -7.46 25.15 -17.42
C GLU A 373 -6.74 24.65 -16.16
N PRO A 374 -5.40 24.69 -16.14
CA PRO A 374 -4.65 24.18 -14.99
C PRO A 374 -5.09 24.85 -13.71
N VAL A 375 -5.50 24.06 -12.72
CA VAL A 375 -5.93 24.54 -11.41
C VAL A 375 -5.16 23.85 -10.30
N TYR A 376 -4.66 24.63 -9.34
CA TYR A 376 -3.99 24.08 -8.18
C TYR A 376 -5.01 23.58 -7.16
N LEU A 377 -4.96 22.28 -6.84
CA LEU A 377 -5.94 21.62 -6.00
C LEU A 377 -5.29 20.54 -5.14
N ALA A 378 -5.41 20.68 -3.81
CA ALA A 378 -4.87 19.72 -2.85
C ALA A 378 -3.40 19.32 -3.15
N GLY A 379 -2.51 20.32 -3.30
CA GLY A 379 -1.08 20.12 -3.44
C GLY A 379 -0.58 19.74 -4.84
N VAL A 380 -1.46 19.67 -5.86
CA VAL A 380 -1.06 19.38 -7.25
C VAL A 380 -1.79 20.27 -8.25
N THR A 381 -1.18 20.48 -9.42
CA THR A 381 -1.85 21.14 -10.54
C THR A 381 -2.60 20.11 -11.36
N VAL A 382 -3.92 20.25 -11.45
CA VAL A 382 -4.81 19.38 -12.21
C VAL A 382 -5.12 20.06 -13.55
N SER A 383 -4.87 19.37 -14.67
CA SER A 383 -5.16 19.83 -16.03
C SER A 383 -5.92 18.79 -16.86
N SER A 384 -6.05 17.56 -16.36
CA SER A 384 -6.74 16.45 -17.04
C SER A 384 -7.55 15.63 -16.05
N ILE A 385 -8.79 15.28 -16.40
CA ILE A 385 -9.74 14.56 -15.55
C ILE A 385 -10.47 13.51 -16.38
N SER A 386 -10.54 12.27 -15.91
CA SER A 386 -11.35 11.25 -16.59
C SER A 386 -12.83 11.60 -16.51
N LEU A 387 -13.52 11.49 -17.65
CA LEU A 387 -14.98 11.63 -17.75
C LEU A 387 -15.68 10.26 -17.81
N HIS A 388 -14.96 9.20 -17.51
CA HIS A 388 -15.43 7.81 -17.45
C HIS A 388 -16.04 7.30 -18.77
N ASN A 389 -17.21 7.80 -19.18
CA ASN A 389 -17.96 7.40 -20.36
C ASN A 389 -18.90 8.51 -20.85
N GLU A 390 -19.65 8.27 -21.94
CA GLU A 390 -20.63 9.18 -22.49
C GLU A 390 -21.75 9.54 -21.50
N GLU A 391 -22.23 8.55 -20.72
CA GLU A 391 -23.33 8.74 -19.77
C GLU A 391 -22.93 9.73 -18.65
N PHE A 392 -21.67 9.71 -18.21
CA PHE A 392 -21.15 10.67 -17.26
C PHE A 392 -21.19 12.11 -17.82
N ILE A 393 -20.77 12.30 -19.07
CA ILE A 393 -20.81 13.60 -19.74
C ILE A 393 -22.24 14.12 -19.82
N THR A 394 -23.16 13.26 -20.24
CA THR A 394 -24.58 13.60 -20.43
C THR A 394 -25.28 13.86 -19.10
N SER A 395 -25.05 13.00 -18.08
CA SER A 395 -25.70 13.15 -16.77
C SER A 395 -25.30 14.41 -16.02
N LYS A 396 -24.12 14.97 -16.31
CA LYS A 396 -23.63 16.22 -15.74
C LYS A 396 -23.80 17.43 -16.67
N ASP A 397 -24.45 17.24 -17.82
CA ASP A 397 -24.62 18.27 -18.88
C ASP A 397 -23.33 19.06 -19.13
N LEU A 398 -22.20 18.32 -19.34
CA LEU A 398 -20.91 18.95 -19.58
C LEU A 398 -20.80 19.47 -21.01
N ARG A 399 -20.32 20.72 -21.16
CA ARG A 399 -20.04 21.34 -22.45
C ARG A 399 -18.65 21.94 -22.51
N LEU A 400 -18.03 21.95 -23.65
CA LEU A 400 -16.79 22.72 -23.86
C LEU A 400 -17.03 24.17 -23.56
N GLY A 401 -16.17 24.80 -22.79
CA GLY A 401 -16.34 26.16 -22.32
C GLY A 401 -17.03 26.28 -20.95
N ASP A 402 -17.58 25.20 -20.39
CA ASP A 402 -18.20 25.24 -19.06
C ASP A 402 -17.19 25.57 -17.95
N THR A 403 -17.68 26.32 -16.98
CA THR A 403 -17.05 26.34 -15.66
C THR A 403 -17.48 25.08 -14.92
N VAL A 404 -16.51 24.31 -14.43
CA VAL A 404 -16.72 23.05 -13.72
C VAL A 404 -16.17 23.12 -12.30
N LEU A 405 -16.85 22.45 -11.37
CA LEU A 405 -16.36 22.23 -10.01
C LEU A 405 -15.54 20.94 -9.99
N VAL A 406 -14.30 21.05 -9.60
CA VAL A 406 -13.34 19.96 -9.52
C VAL A 406 -13.00 19.66 -8.07
N GLU A 407 -12.93 18.40 -7.70
CA GLU A 407 -12.41 17.95 -6.41
C GLU A 407 -11.42 16.78 -6.60
N ARG A 408 -10.64 16.48 -5.56
CA ARG A 408 -9.81 15.28 -5.53
C ARG A 408 -10.37 14.30 -4.51
N ALA A 409 -11.01 13.25 -5.00
CA ALA A 409 -11.53 12.17 -4.16
C ALA A 409 -10.38 11.48 -3.39
N GLY A 410 -10.45 11.49 -2.06
CA GLY A 410 -9.40 10.95 -1.19
C GLY A 410 -8.03 11.61 -1.39
N ASP A 411 -8.01 12.88 -1.81
CA ASP A 411 -6.82 13.66 -2.15
C ASP A 411 -5.89 13.01 -3.21
N VAL A 412 -6.41 12.09 -4.03
CA VAL A 412 -5.64 11.35 -5.03
C VAL A 412 -6.17 11.57 -6.45
N ILE A 413 -7.43 11.24 -6.72
CA ILE A 413 -8.00 11.21 -8.08
C ILE A 413 -8.85 12.45 -8.32
N PRO A 414 -8.53 13.27 -9.35
CA PRO A 414 -9.36 14.41 -9.70
C PRO A 414 -10.68 13.95 -10.35
N TYR A 415 -11.77 14.65 -10.00
CA TYR A 415 -13.13 14.33 -10.39
C TYR A 415 -13.93 15.61 -10.66
N ILE A 416 -14.76 15.63 -11.70
CA ILE A 416 -15.68 16.73 -11.95
C ILE A 416 -16.98 16.48 -11.17
N VAL A 417 -17.25 17.31 -10.17
CA VAL A 417 -18.45 17.23 -9.33
C VAL A 417 -19.68 17.64 -10.13
N LYS A 418 -19.63 18.82 -10.78
CA LYS A 418 -20.71 19.38 -11.60
C LYS A 418 -20.20 20.45 -12.56
N SER A 419 -20.99 20.78 -13.57
CA SER A 419 -20.93 22.04 -14.33
C SER A 419 -21.71 23.14 -13.59
N PHE A 420 -21.50 24.39 -14.01
CA PHE A 420 -22.26 25.55 -13.57
C PHE A 420 -23.02 26.14 -14.78
N PRO A 421 -24.20 25.58 -15.13
CA PRO A 421 -24.99 26.06 -16.29
C PRO A 421 -25.38 27.53 -16.19
N GLU A 422 -25.52 28.05 -14.96
CA GLU A 422 -25.82 29.44 -14.66
C GLU A 422 -24.69 30.42 -15.04
N LEU A 423 -23.48 29.93 -15.26
CA LEU A 423 -22.35 30.74 -15.71
C LEU A 423 -22.11 30.70 -17.21
N ARG A 424 -22.94 29.95 -17.96
CA ARG A 424 -22.87 29.87 -19.43
C ARG A 424 -23.18 31.18 -20.09
N LYS A 425 -22.44 31.50 -21.14
CA LYS A 425 -22.60 32.74 -21.95
C LYS A 425 -23.31 32.52 -23.29
N GLY A 426 -23.56 31.24 -23.64
CA GLY A 426 -24.22 30.85 -24.88
C GLY A 426 -23.25 30.43 -26.00
N ASP A 427 -21.95 30.43 -25.73
CA ASP A 427 -20.88 29.96 -26.62
C ASP A 427 -20.37 28.55 -26.28
N GLU A 428 -20.94 27.92 -25.24
CA GLU A 428 -20.55 26.57 -24.81
C GLU A 428 -21.05 25.51 -25.80
N VAL A 429 -20.13 24.62 -26.20
CA VAL A 429 -20.38 23.60 -27.21
C VAL A 429 -20.70 22.27 -26.57
N VAL A 430 -21.79 21.64 -26.97
CA VAL A 430 -22.18 20.30 -26.54
C VAL A 430 -21.07 19.29 -26.94
N ILE A 431 -20.60 18.50 -25.99
CA ILE A 431 -19.65 17.45 -26.26
C ILE A 431 -20.36 16.29 -26.94
N LYS A 432 -20.02 16.05 -28.19
CA LYS A 432 -20.51 14.89 -28.94
C LYS A 432 -19.53 13.75 -28.82
N PHE A 433 -20.01 12.60 -28.38
CA PHE A 433 -19.19 11.40 -28.35
C PHE A 433 -18.89 10.94 -29.79
N PRO A 434 -17.67 10.48 -30.10
CA PRO A 434 -17.32 10.10 -31.47
C PRO A 434 -18.10 8.85 -31.92
N GLU A 435 -18.54 8.86 -33.17
CA GLU A 435 -19.18 7.69 -33.82
C GLU A 435 -18.12 6.69 -34.32
N PHE A 436 -16.93 7.18 -34.63
CA PHE A 436 -15.81 6.40 -35.16
C PHE A 436 -14.62 6.47 -34.19
N CYS A 437 -13.76 5.46 -34.27
CA CYS A 437 -12.55 5.41 -33.44
C CYS A 437 -11.68 6.65 -33.70
N PRO A 438 -11.37 7.46 -32.67
CA PRO A 438 -10.67 8.74 -32.86
C PRO A 438 -9.17 8.58 -33.12
N ILE A 439 -8.61 7.37 -32.95
CA ILE A 439 -7.15 7.11 -33.00
C ILE A 439 -6.83 5.98 -33.97
N ASN A 440 -7.81 5.47 -34.73
CA ASN A 440 -7.54 4.43 -35.71
C ASN A 440 -6.90 5.03 -36.96
N ASP A 441 -5.64 4.66 -37.23
CA ASP A 441 -4.82 5.14 -38.34
C ASP A 441 -5.10 4.45 -39.67
N THR A 442 -6.11 3.56 -39.72
CA THR A 442 -6.48 2.87 -40.97
C THR A 442 -7.25 3.78 -41.90
N GLU A 443 -7.10 3.60 -43.22
CA GLU A 443 -7.85 4.38 -44.24
C GLU A 443 -9.38 4.21 -44.12
N GLN A 444 -9.84 3.16 -43.42
CA GLN A 444 -11.25 2.91 -43.13
C GLN A 444 -11.62 3.40 -41.74
N GLN A 445 -12.56 4.31 -41.64
CA GLN A 445 -13.14 4.75 -40.38
C GLN A 445 -13.85 3.56 -39.69
N VAL A 446 -13.37 3.16 -38.53
CA VAL A 446 -13.95 2.06 -37.73
C VAL A 446 -15.06 2.62 -36.85
N LYS A 447 -16.29 2.21 -37.09
CA LYS A 447 -17.44 2.62 -36.28
C LYS A 447 -17.34 2.00 -34.87
N LEU A 448 -17.56 2.82 -33.84
CA LEU A 448 -17.62 2.36 -32.46
C LEU A 448 -18.88 1.52 -32.21
N ILE A 449 -18.75 0.52 -31.37
CA ILE A 449 -19.86 -0.33 -30.91
C ILE A 449 -20.08 -0.16 -29.41
N LYS A 450 -21.31 -0.34 -28.94
CA LYS A 450 -21.65 -0.41 -27.54
C LYS A 450 -22.43 -1.70 -27.32
N GLU A 451 -21.90 -2.59 -26.50
CA GLU A 451 -22.56 -3.86 -26.18
C GLU A 451 -23.69 -3.63 -25.19
N GLU A 452 -24.73 -4.45 -25.25
CA GLU A 452 -25.88 -4.37 -24.35
C GLU A 452 -25.44 -4.61 -22.91
N GLY A 453 -25.75 -3.67 -22.00
CA GLY A 453 -25.33 -3.71 -20.60
C GLY A 453 -23.96 -3.10 -20.31
N GLU A 454 -23.19 -2.67 -21.31
CA GLU A 454 -21.94 -1.95 -21.11
C GLU A 454 -22.10 -0.43 -21.16
N ALA A 455 -21.40 0.28 -20.28
CA ALA A 455 -21.40 1.74 -20.25
C ALA A 455 -20.39 2.36 -21.24
N ALA A 456 -19.42 1.60 -21.72
CA ALA A 456 -18.33 2.07 -22.56
C ALA A 456 -18.57 1.77 -24.03
N TRP A 457 -18.32 2.77 -24.90
CA TRP A 457 -18.14 2.56 -26.33
C TRP A 457 -16.79 1.90 -26.60
N ARG A 458 -16.70 1.06 -27.63
CA ARG A 458 -15.47 0.34 -28.01
C ARG A 458 -15.17 0.40 -29.49
N CYS A 459 -13.88 0.47 -29.80
CA CYS A 459 -13.37 0.21 -31.13
C CYS A 459 -13.28 -1.33 -31.31
N PRO A 460 -14.03 -1.93 -32.26
CA PRO A 460 -13.99 -3.38 -32.47
C PRO A 460 -12.73 -3.84 -33.21
N ASP A 461 -11.94 -2.91 -33.77
CA ASP A 461 -10.74 -3.24 -34.51
C ASP A 461 -9.59 -3.70 -33.61
N CYS A 462 -9.31 -5.00 -33.61
CA CYS A 462 -8.26 -5.60 -32.79
C CYS A 462 -6.82 -5.28 -33.27
N VAL A 463 -6.65 -4.76 -34.49
CA VAL A 463 -5.35 -4.32 -35.04
C VAL A 463 -5.12 -2.81 -34.92
N CYS A 464 -6.02 -2.07 -34.28
CA CYS A 464 -5.83 -0.67 -33.95
C CYS A 464 -4.51 -0.45 -33.20
N GLY A 465 -3.62 0.38 -33.73
CA GLY A 465 -2.30 0.64 -33.13
C GLY A 465 -2.36 1.08 -31.68
N ALA A 466 -3.37 1.91 -31.33
CA ALA A 466 -3.58 2.33 -29.93
C ALA A 466 -3.96 1.16 -29.01
N GLN A 467 -4.78 0.20 -29.47
CA GLN A 467 -5.09 -1.00 -28.68
C GLN A 467 -3.86 -1.88 -28.50
N ASN A 468 -3.07 -2.08 -29.57
CA ASN A 468 -1.88 -2.90 -29.51
C ASN A 468 -0.85 -2.33 -28.53
N LEU A 469 -0.62 -1.04 -28.54
CA LEU A 469 0.24 -0.38 -27.58
C LEU A 469 -0.25 -0.61 -26.13
N GLN A 470 -1.54 -0.44 -25.88
CA GLN A 470 -2.11 -0.67 -24.54
C GLN A 470 -2.08 -2.15 -24.12
N LYS A 471 -2.23 -3.11 -25.06
CA LYS A 471 -2.05 -4.54 -24.79
C LYS A 471 -0.61 -4.84 -24.37
N MET A 472 0.39 -4.28 -25.06
CA MET A 472 1.81 -4.44 -24.71
C MET A 472 2.14 -3.80 -23.35
N ILE A 473 1.65 -2.59 -23.08
CA ILE A 473 1.82 -1.91 -21.77
C ILE A 473 1.22 -2.75 -20.64
N PHE A 474 0.04 -3.32 -20.84
CA PHE A 474 -0.58 -4.20 -19.86
C PHE A 474 0.19 -5.50 -19.71
N HIS A 475 0.63 -6.11 -20.80
CA HIS A 475 1.36 -7.37 -20.80
C HIS A 475 2.61 -7.31 -19.91
N VAL A 476 3.38 -6.22 -19.98
CA VAL A 476 4.60 -6.06 -19.17
C VAL A 476 4.32 -5.67 -17.72
N SER A 477 3.09 -5.27 -17.39
CA SER A 477 2.74 -4.74 -16.07
C SER A 477 2.83 -5.79 -14.96
N LYS A 478 2.90 -5.30 -13.70
CA LYS A 478 2.92 -6.12 -12.48
C LYS A 478 1.71 -7.08 -12.39
N ASP A 479 0.55 -6.65 -12.89
CA ASP A 479 -0.68 -7.46 -12.85
C ASP A 479 -0.69 -8.58 -13.89
N ALA A 480 0.16 -8.52 -14.90
CA ALA A 480 0.29 -9.48 -15.98
C ALA A 480 1.64 -10.23 -15.89
N MET A 481 2.55 -10.07 -16.85
CA MET A 481 3.82 -10.81 -16.89
C MET A 481 4.90 -10.25 -15.94
N ASP A 482 4.69 -9.09 -15.32
CA ASP A 482 5.58 -8.50 -14.29
C ASP A 482 7.03 -8.38 -14.74
N ILE A 483 7.25 -7.71 -15.87
CA ILE A 483 8.59 -7.46 -16.40
C ILE A 483 9.15 -6.23 -15.68
N ASP A 484 9.85 -6.47 -14.58
CA ASP A 484 10.37 -5.39 -13.72
C ASP A 484 11.32 -4.47 -14.49
N GLY A 485 11.19 -3.15 -14.25
CA GLY A 485 12.00 -2.14 -14.93
C GLY A 485 11.68 -1.93 -16.42
N PHE A 486 10.71 -2.67 -16.99
CA PHE A 486 10.26 -2.50 -18.37
C PHE A 486 8.81 -1.96 -18.41
N GLY A 487 8.68 -0.69 -18.01
CA GLY A 487 7.37 -0.05 -17.85
C GLY A 487 6.84 0.64 -19.12
N LYS A 488 5.70 1.32 -18.97
CA LYS A 488 4.97 2.04 -20.02
C LYS A 488 5.89 2.89 -20.93
N SER A 489 6.78 3.71 -20.35
CA SER A 489 7.62 4.64 -21.13
C SER A 489 8.61 3.91 -22.06
N TYR A 490 9.07 2.71 -21.67
CA TYR A 490 9.95 1.90 -22.51
C TYR A 490 9.17 1.21 -23.63
N VAL A 491 7.99 0.70 -23.32
CA VAL A 491 7.09 0.13 -24.32
C VAL A 491 6.71 1.17 -25.37
N GLU A 492 6.27 2.36 -24.97
CA GLU A 492 5.96 3.48 -25.87
C GLU A 492 7.16 3.83 -26.76
N ARG A 493 8.36 4.03 -26.15
CA ARG A 493 9.56 4.38 -26.90
C ARG A 493 9.97 3.31 -27.92
N PHE A 494 9.90 2.03 -27.56
CA PHE A 494 10.28 0.94 -28.49
C PHE A 494 9.22 0.71 -29.55
N TYR A 495 7.95 0.97 -29.25
CA TYR A 495 6.87 0.99 -30.23
C TYR A 495 7.07 2.10 -31.26
N ASP A 496 7.36 3.33 -30.82
CA ASP A 496 7.62 4.48 -31.70
C ASP A 496 8.87 4.28 -32.58
N LEU A 497 9.88 3.56 -32.06
CA LEU A 497 11.06 3.16 -32.83
C LEU A 497 10.78 2.01 -33.80
N GLY A 498 9.58 1.41 -33.77
CA GLY A 498 9.20 0.27 -34.60
C GLY A 498 9.88 -1.06 -34.21
N TRP A 499 10.49 -1.14 -33.01
CA TRP A 499 11.18 -2.33 -32.53
C TRP A 499 10.21 -3.40 -32.01
N ILE A 500 9.07 -2.97 -31.48
CA ILE A 500 7.96 -3.82 -31.06
C ILE A 500 6.69 -3.42 -31.78
N LYS A 501 5.98 -4.38 -32.33
CA LYS A 501 4.70 -4.21 -33.04
C LYS A 501 3.58 -5.01 -32.37
N ASP A 502 3.93 -6.12 -31.76
CA ASP A 502 3.05 -6.96 -30.96
C ASP A 502 3.75 -7.46 -29.69
N ILE A 503 3.02 -8.20 -28.87
CA ILE A 503 3.50 -8.73 -27.60
C ILE A 503 4.71 -9.65 -27.77
N SER A 504 4.79 -10.44 -28.86
CA SER A 504 5.87 -11.40 -29.07
C SER A 504 7.23 -10.72 -29.30
N ASP A 505 7.23 -9.52 -29.89
CA ASP A 505 8.44 -8.75 -30.17
C ASP A 505 9.21 -8.35 -28.90
N ILE A 506 8.51 -8.24 -27.77
CA ILE A 506 9.12 -7.94 -26.46
C ILE A 506 10.17 -8.99 -26.07
N TYR A 507 10.00 -10.22 -26.49
CA TYR A 507 10.85 -11.36 -26.13
C TYR A 507 12.03 -11.60 -27.07
N ARG A 508 12.13 -10.80 -28.16
CA ARG A 508 13.23 -10.85 -29.14
C ARG A 508 14.00 -9.52 -29.29
N LEU A 509 13.89 -8.63 -28.32
CA LEU A 509 14.55 -7.34 -28.34
C LEU A 509 16.09 -7.47 -28.50
N ASP A 510 16.68 -6.56 -29.27
CA ASP A 510 18.13 -6.44 -29.42
C ASP A 510 18.70 -5.57 -28.27
N TYR A 511 19.37 -6.21 -27.33
CA TYR A 511 19.89 -5.52 -26.14
C TYR A 511 21.12 -4.66 -26.43
N ASP A 512 21.86 -4.94 -27.51
CA ASP A 512 22.97 -4.09 -27.93
C ASP A 512 22.45 -2.76 -28.51
N GLN A 513 21.37 -2.80 -29.27
CA GLN A 513 20.67 -1.59 -29.71
C GLN A 513 20.10 -0.81 -28.53
N ILE A 514 19.50 -1.47 -27.55
CA ILE A 514 18.99 -0.81 -26.32
C ILE A 514 20.13 -0.10 -25.58
N ALA A 515 21.27 -0.77 -25.41
CA ALA A 515 22.44 -0.17 -24.72
C ALA A 515 23.00 1.08 -25.41
N GLY A 516 22.77 1.21 -26.73
CA GLY A 516 23.18 2.35 -27.56
C GLY A 516 22.22 3.55 -27.53
N LEU A 517 21.02 3.41 -26.95
CA LEU A 517 20.04 4.50 -26.88
C LEU A 517 20.43 5.55 -25.86
N GLU A 518 20.16 6.81 -26.18
CA GLU A 518 20.30 7.93 -25.24
C GLU A 518 19.45 7.70 -23.98
N GLY A 519 20.07 7.80 -22.81
CA GLY A 519 19.45 7.51 -21.52
C GLY A 519 19.50 6.05 -21.10
N PHE A 520 20.05 5.16 -21.94
CA PHE A 520 20.31 3.77 -21.60
C PHE A 520 21.83 3.52 -21.56
N GLY A 521 22.22 2.43 -20.94
CA GLY A 521 23.58 1.94 -20.93
C GLY A 521 23.58 0.41 -20.82
N LYS A 522 24.74 -0.22 -20.87
CA LYS A 522 24.90 -1.68 -20.79
C LYS A 522 24.14 -2.28 -19.60
N ARG A 523 24.26 -1.64 -18.41
CA ARG A 523 23.59 -2.11 -17.19
C ARG A 523 22.06 -2.05 -17.30
N SER A 524 21.51 -1.02 -17.93
CA SER A 524 20.05 -0.91 -18.15
C SER A 524 19.56 -1.99 -19.10
N ALA A 525 20.28 -2.24 -20.19
CA ALA A 525 19.96 -3.30 -21.14
C ALA A 525 20.06 -4.71 -20.51
N GLU A 526 21.09 -4.95 -19.69
CA GLU A 526 21.24 -6.20 -18.93
C GLU A 526 20.09 -6.43 -17.93
N ASN A 527 19.67 -5.38 -17.22
CA ASN A 527 18.55 -5.45 -16.29
C ASN A 527 17.24 -5.79 -17.02
N ILE A 528 16.95 -5.12 -18.15
CA ILE A 528 15.76 -5.41 -18.98
C ILE A 528 15.81 -6.86 -19.46
N LYS A 529 16.95 -7.32 -19.97
CA LYS A 529 17.15 -8.71 -20.40
C LYS A 529 16.84 -9.70 -19.28
N SER A 530 17.44 -9.49 -18.10
CA SER A 530 17.24 -10.36 -16.94
C SER A 530 15.77 -10.42 -16.52
N SER A 531 15.07 -9.28 -16.52
CA SER A 531 13.65 -9.21 -16.16
C SER A 531 12.76 -9.92 -17.19
N ILE A 532 13.05 -9.79 -18.50
CA ILE A 532 12.37 -10.50 -19.57
C ILE A 532 12.62 -12.01 -19.45
N ASP A 533 13.88 -12.43 -19.24
CA ASP A 533 14.23 -13.86 -19.12
C ASP A 533 13.59 -14.49 -17.85
N LYS A 534 13.40 -13.73 -16.78
CA LYS A 534 12.63 -14.16 -15.62
C LYS A 534 11.15 -14.31 -15.96
N ALA A 535 10.56 -13.33 -16.64
CA ALA A 535 9.15 -13.33 -17.01
C ALA A 535 8.78 -14.46 -17.99
N LYS A 536 9.72 -14.91 -18.84
CA LYS A 536 9.52 -16.07 -19.72
C LYS A 536 9.12 -17.34 -18.98
N ARG A 537 9.44 -17.46 -17.69
CA ARG A 537 9.16 -18.65 -16.85
C ARG A 537 7.84 -18.56 -16.10
N ASN A 538 7.09 -17.47 -16.26
CA ASN A 538 5.83 -17.28 -15.55
C ASN A 538 4.82 -18.39 -15.86
N PRO A 539 3.91 -18.69 -14.90
CA PRO A 539 2.84 -19.66 -15.10
C PRO A 539 1.85 -19.20 -16.18
N ILE A 540 1.21 -20.15 -16.88
CA ILE A 540 0.29 -19.82 -17.98
C ILE A 540 -0.94 -19.03 -17.53
N GLN A 541 -1.36 -19.11 -16.28
CA GLN A 541 -2.43 -18.25 -15.77
C GLN A 541 -2.09 -16.75 -15.89
N ARG A 542 -0.82 -16.37 -15.73
CA ARG A 542 -0.37 -14.99 -15.93
C ARG A 542 -0.30 -14.63 -17.41
N LEU A 543 0.18 -15.56 -18.24
CA LEU A 543 0.20 -15.37 -19.68
C LEU A 543 -1.23 -15.15 -20.21
N LEU A 544 -2.18 -16.04 -19.92
CA LEU A 544 -3.57 -15.91 -20.36
C LEU A 544 -4.19 -14.57 -19.95
N HIS A 545 -3.98 -14.15 -18.69
CA HIS A 545 -4.45 -12.84 -18.23
C HIS A 545 -3.81 -11.68 -19.01
N SER A 546 -2.54 -11.80 -19.37
CA SER A 546 -1.77 -10.76 -20.07
C SER A 546 -2.19 -10.54 -21.53
N LEU A 547 -2.86 -11.50 -22.14
CA LEU A 547 -3.30 -11.43 -23.55
C LEU A 547 -4.43 -10.41 -23.79
N SER A 548 -5.00 -9.84 -22.74
CA SER A 548 -6.08 -8.84 -22.80
C SER A 548 -7.32 -9.32 -23.56
N ILE A 549 -7.66 -10.62 -23.43
CA ILE A 549 -8.90 -11.19 -23.97
C ILE A 549 -10.08 -10.59 -23.20
N HIS A 550 -11.10 -10.13 -23.94
CA HIS A 550 -12.25 -9.47 -23.32
C HIS A 550 -12.95 -10.41 -22.32
N HIS A 551 -13.35 -9.89 -21.19
CA HIS A 551 -13.92 -10.62 -20.04
C HIS A 551 -13.02 -11.70 -19.40
N LEU A 552 -11.84 -11.99 -19.92
CA LEU A 552 -10.90 -12.93 -19.31
C LEU A 552 -10.07 -12.22 -18.22
N GLY A 553 -10.62 -12.17 -17.02
CA GLY A 553 -9.92 -11.62 -15.84
C GLY A 553 -8.98 -12.63 -15.18
N LYS A 554 -8.21 -12.17 -14.19
CA LYS A 554 -7.21 -12.97 -13.46
C LYS A 554 -7.77 -14.29 -12.89
N LYS A 555 -9.00 -14.26 -12.33
CA LYS A 555 -9.65 -15.46 -11.76
C LYS A 555 -9.98 -16.48 -12.86
N ALA A 556 -10.59 -16.02 -13.96
CA ALA A 556 -10.95 -16.91 -15.06
C ALA A 556 -9.71 -17.50 -15.75
N SER A 557 -8.64 -16.69 -15.93
CA SER A 557 -7.36 -17.17 -16.45
C SER A 557 -6.76 -18.29 -15.62
N LYS A 558 -6.84 -18.18 -14.28
CA LYS A 558 -6.40 -19.24 -13.38
C LYS A 558 -7.22 -20.51 -13.54
N LEU A 559 -8.55 -20.40 -13.53
CA LEU A 559 -9.44 -21.55 -13.65
C LEU A 559 -9.24 -22.31 -14.98
N ILE A 560 -8.99 -21.59 -16.08
CA ILE A 560 -8.69 -22.21 -17.39
C ILE A 560 -7.30 -22.85 -17.35
N ALA A 561 -6.28 -22.19 -16.79
CA ALA A 561 -4.92 -22.71 -16.68
C ALA A 561 -4.85 -24.03 -15.90
N GLU A 562 -5.73 -24.23 -14.91
CA GLU A 562 -5.85 -25.47 -14.13
C GLU A 562 -6.29 -26.68 -14.99
N GLN A 563 -6.93 -26.45 -16.15
CA GLN A 563 -7.56 -27.49 -16.98
C GLN A 563 -6.79 -27.82 -18.28
N ILE A 564 -5.67 -27.16 -18.53
CA ILE A 564 -4.87 -27.33 -19.76
C ILE A 564 -3.45 -27.71 -19.43
N SER A 565 -2.81 -28.49 -20.30
CA SER A 565 -1.39 -28.80 -20.22
C SER A 565 -0.53 -27.76 -20.94
N HIS A 566 -1.10 -27.16 -21.99
CA HIS A 566 -0.44 -26.18 -22.83
C HIS A 566 -1.43 -25.11 -23.30
N ALA A 567 -1.00 -23.85 -23.41
CA ALA A 567 -1.89 -22.75 -23.81
C ALA A 567 -2.57 -22.97 -25.16
N LEU A 568 -1.89 -23.61 -26.12
CA LEU A 568 -2.45 -23.92 -27.45
C LEU A 568 -3.51 -25.04 -27.44
N ASP A 569 -3.70 -25.77 -26.33
CA ASP A 569 -4.80 -26.72 -26.19
C ASP A 569 -6.15 -26.04 -26.40
N LEU A 570 -6.23 -24.74 -26.01
CA LEU A 570 -7.44 -23.93 -26.13
C LEU A 570 -7.90 -23.68 -27.57
N CYS A 571 -7.02 -23.88 -28.57
CA CYS A 571 -7.39 -23.79 -29.99
C CYS A 571 -8.42 -24.87 -30.39
N GLU A 572 -8.31 -26.07 -29.77
CA GLU A 572 -9.17 -27.20 -30.07
C GLU A 572 -10.43 -27.27 -29.21
N TRP A 573 -10.52 -26.43 -28.16
CA TRP A 573 -11.65 -26.50 -27.26
C TRP A 573 -12.93 -25.90 -27.87
N PRO A 574 -14.06 -26.66 -27.85
CA PRO A 574 -15.37 -26.09 -28.15
C PRO A 574 -15.87 -25.22 -26.96
N VAL A 575 -16.85 -24.34 -27.22
CA VAL A 575 -17.41 -23.43 -26.20
C VAL A 575 -17.96 -24.19 -24.99
N GLU A 576 -18.58 -25.35 -25.23
CA GLU A 576 -19.20 -26.21 -24.20
C GLU A 576 -18.18 -26.63 -23.13
N ARG A 577 -16.93 -26.90 -23.52
CA ARG A 577 -15.86 -27.30 -22.60
C ARG A 577 -15.47 -26.21 -21.64
N TYR A 578 -15.49 -24.94 -22.07
CA TYR A 578 -15.26 -23.82 -21.16
C TYR A 578 -16.40 -23.68 -20.13
N LEU A 579 -17.66 -23.98 -20.55
CA LEU A 579 -18.84 -23.88 -19.68
C LEU A 579 -18.88 -24.99 -18.60
N GLU A 580 -18.12 -26.07 -18.75
CA GLU A 580 -17.95 -27.09 -17.72
C GLU A 580 -17.13 -26.56 -16.52
N ILE A 581 -16.32 -25.52 -16.73
CA ILE A 581 -15.52 -24.91 -15.67
C ILE A 581 -16.42 -24.01 -14.82
N LYS A 582 -16.51 -24.34 -13.55
CA LYS A 582 -17.30 -23.52 -12.59
C LYS A 582 -16.81 -22.06 -12.60
N ASP A 583 -17.74 -21.12 -12.59
CA ASP A 583 -17.53 -19.67 -12.63
C ASP A 583 -17.03 -19.14 -14.02
N ILE A 584 -17.03 -19.94 -15.06
CA ILE A 584 -16.86 -19.49 -16.45
C ILE A 584 -18.24 -19.42 -17.11
N GLY A 585 -18.67 -18.21 -17.45
CA GLY A 585 -19.95 -17.97 -18.13
C GLY A 585 -19.82 -17.94 -19.67
N PRO A 586 -20.97 -17.92 -20.40
CA PRO A 586 -20.98 -17.93 -21.87
C PRO A 586 -20.14 -16.82 -22.50
N VAL A 587 -20.23 -15.60 -21.98
CA VAL A 587 -19.49 -14.44 -22.50
C VAL A 587 -17.98 -14.65 -22.45
N VAL A 588 -17.46 -15.23 -21.36
CA VAL A 588 -16.02 -15.53 -21.24
C VAL A 588 -15.64 -16.64 -22.20
N ALA A 589 -16.45 -17.72 -22.25
CA ALA A 589 -16.21 -18.88 -23.12
C ALA A 589 -16.13 -18.49 -24.60
N GLU A 590 -17.08 -17.71 -25.08
CA GLU A 590 -17.14 -17.22 -26.46
C GLU A 590 -15.96 -16.31 -26.81
N ASN A 591 -15.60 -15.37 -25.93
CA ASN A 591 -14.46 -14.48 -26.17
C ASN A 591 -13.12 -15.24 -26.21
N VAL A 592 -12.92 -16.19 -25.30
CA VAL A 592 -11.69 -17.01 -25.30
C VAL A 592 -11.64 -17.87 -26.56
N LYS A 593 -12.74 -18.54 -26.92
CA LYS A 593 -12.81 -19.34 -28.16
C LYS A 593 -12.56 -18.52 -29.42
N ALA A 594 -13.18 -17.35 -29.52
CA ALA A 594 -12.98 -16.43 -30.65
C ALA A 594 -11.49 -16.02 -30.77
N TRP A 595 -10.85 -15.66 -29.65
CA TRP A 595 -9.45 -15.26 -29.63
C TRP A 595 -8.50 -16.40 -30.05
N PHE A 596 -8.71 -17.64 -29.56
CA PHE A 596 -7.94 -18.82 -29.89
C PHE A 596 -8.34 -19.47 -31.25
N SER A 597 -9.29 -18.88 -31.95
CA SER A 597 -9.63 -19.26 -33.33
C SER A 597 -9.00 -18.34 -34.37
N ASP A 598 -8.39 -17.23 -33.96
CA ASP A 598 -7.71 -16.29 -34.85
C ASP A 598 -6.27 -16.76 -35.13
N PRO A 599 -5.92 -17.04 -36.40
CA PRO A 599 -4.57 -17.50 -36.78
C PRO A 599 -3.47 -16.53 -36.36
N ALA A 600 -3.71 -15.20 -36.39
CA ALA A 600 -2.72 -14.19 -36.01
C ALA A 600 -2.35 -14.31 -34.53
N ASN A 601 -3.33 -14.55 -33.67
CA ASN A 601 -3.09 -14.75 -32.24
C ASN A 601 -2.33 -16.06 -31.96
N ILE A 602 -2.66 -17.11 -32.70
CA ILE A 602 -1.96 -18.41 -32.60
C ILE A 602 -0.50 -18.28 -33.03
N ASP A 603 -0.24 -17.60 -34.15
CA ASP A 603 1.12 -17.35 -34.62
C ASP A 603 1.92 -16.49 -33.66
N MET A 604 1.30 -15.49 -33.03
CA MET A 604 1.92 -14.68 -31.95
C MET A 604 2.33 -15.57 -30.78
N LEU A 605 1.47 -16.49 -30.31
CA LEU A 605 1.81 -17.41 -29.20
C LEU A 605 2.95 -18.36 -29.59
N ARG A 606 2.95 -18.90 -30.82
CA ARG A 606 4.04 -19.75 -31.35
C ARG A 606 5.36 -18.99 -31.42
N ASN A 607 5.33 -17.71 -31.82
CA ASN A 607 6.49 -16.85 -31.79
C ASN A 607 7.01 -16.65 -30.37
N MET A 608 6.12 -16.35 -29.42
CA MET A 608 6.49 -16.22 -28.02
C MET A 608 7.16 -17.48 -27.47
N GLU A 609 6.60 -18.66 -27.78
CA GLU A 609 7.17 -19.95 -27.40
C GLU A 609 8.56 -20.15 -28.01
N SER A 610 8.72 -19.82 -29.30
CA SER A 610 10.02 -19.92 -30.01
C SER A 610 11.09 -19.00 -29.41
N TYR A 611 10.68 -17.89 -28.76
CA TYR A 611 11.55 -16.97 -28.03
C TYR A 611 11.74 -17.36 -26.55
N GLY A 612 11.20 -18.54 -26.16
CA GLY A 612 11.42 -19.15 -24.85
C GLY A 612 10.39 -18.76 -23.78
N VAL A 613 9.26 -18.20 -24.15
CA VAL A 613 8.16 -17.96 -23.21
C VAL A 613 7.48 -19.29 -22.87
N ASN A 614 7.22 -19.52 -21.59
CA ASN A 614 6.54 -20.72 -21.14
C ASN A 614 5.05 -20.71 -21.53
N LEU A 615 4.63 -21.68 -22.33
CA LEU A 615 3.26 -21.95 -22.69
C LEU A 615 2.71 -23.24 -22.03
N SER A 616 3.54 -23.94 -21.26
CA SER A 616 3.17 -25.18 -20.57
C SER A 616 2.73 -24.91 -19.13
N GLN A 617 1.81 -25.74 -18.63
CA GLN A 617 1.34 -25.69 -17.26
C GLN A 617 2.49 -25.87 -16.27
N THR A 618 2.60 -25.00 -15.29
CA THR A 618 3.55 -25.09 -14.18
C THR A 618 2.89 -25.64 -12.93
N GLU A 619 3.66 -25.92 -11.88
CA GLU A 619 3.11 -26.33 -10.59
C GLU A 619 2.19 -25.25 -9.97
N GLU A 620 2.44 -23.97 -10.27
CA GLU A 620 1.60 -22.85 -9.81
C GLU A 620 0.23 -22.80 -10.51
N ASP A 621 0.13 -23.39 -11.71
CA ASP A 621 -1.12 -23.46 -12.49
C ASP A 621 -1.97 -24.66 -12.11
N LYS A 622 -1.39 -25.69 -11.50
CA LYS A 622 -2.14 -26.89 -11.13
C LYS A 622 -3.15 -26.59 -10.03
N PRO A 623 -4.33 -27.19 -10.09
CA PRO A 623 -5.22 -27.15 -8.94
C PRO A 623 -4.46 -27.71 -7.73
N LEU A 624 -4.62 -27.09 -6.59
CA LEU A 624 -4.10 -27.64 -5.34
C LEU A 624 -4.58 -29.10 -5.27
N HIS A 625 -3.65 -30.05 -5.31
CA HIS A 625 -3.98 -31.48 -5.26
C HIS A 625 -4.80 -31.71 -3.99
N VAL A 626 -6.08 -31.89 -4.18
CA VAL A 626 -7.00 -32.38 -3.17
C VAL A 626 -6.78 -33.89 -3.15
N SER A 627 -6.02 -34.40 -2.19
CA SER A 627 -5.85 -35.84 -2.02
C SER A 627 -7.24 -36.45 -1.78
N GLU A 628 -7.68 -37.33 -2.67
CA GLU A 628 -8.94 -38.08 -2.47
C GLU A 628 -8.85 -38.98 -1.22
N ASP A 629 -7.63 -39.32 -0.81
CA ASP A 629 -7.29 -40.04 0.42
C ASP A 629 -7.04 -39.10 1.59
N GLY A 630 -7.10 -37.79 1.39
CA GLY A 630 -6.82 -36.77 2.41
C GLY A 630 -7.80 -36.85 3.58
N VAL A 631 -7.28 -36.70 4.80
CA VAL A 631 -8.04 -36.82 6.07
C VAL A 631 -9.30 -35.95 6.10
N PHE A 632 -9.34 -34.87 5.31
CA PHE A 632 -10.46 -33.94 5.25
C PHE A 632 -11.19 -33.96 3.91
N TYR A 633 -11.01 -35.01 3.11
CA TYR A 633 -11.65 -35.10 1.80
C TYR A 633 -13.18 -34.97 1.87
N GLY A 634 -13.72 -34.10 1.04
CA GLY A 634 -15.17 -33.83 0.97
C GLY A 634 -15.74 -33.01 2.13
N LYS A 635 -14.93 -32.63 3.13
CA LYS A 635 -15.37 -31.80 4.25
C LYS A 635 -15.14 -30.31 3.99
N THR A 636 -16.02 -29.48 4.52
CA THR A 636 -15.82 -28.03 4.56
C THR A 636 -15.16 -27.64 5.86
N ILE A 637 -14.15 -26.76 5.77
CA ILE A 637 -13.35 -26.32 6.90
C ILE A 637 -13.32 -24.78 6.99
N LEU A 638 -13.32 -24.28 8.22
CA LEU A 638 -13.22 -22.86 8.53
C LEU A 638 -12.19 -22.67 9.64
N PHE A 639 -11.32 -21.70 9.48
CA PHE A 639 -10.37 -21.31 10.52
C PHE A 639 -10.86 -20.07 11.26
N THR A 640 -10.76 -20.08 12.59
CA THR A 640 -11.14 -18.94 13.45
C THR A 640 -10.12 -18.76 14.58
N GLY A 641 -9.93 -17.53 15.02
CA GLY A 641 -8.87 -17.21 15.99
C GLY A 641 -7.50 -17.02 15.32
N THR A 642 -6.48 -16.82 16.14
CA THR A 642 -5.08 -16.69 15.72
C THR A 642 -4.39 -18.04 15.86
N LEU A 643 -3.89 -18.58 14.76
CA LEU A 643 -3.06 -19.79 14.76
C LEU A 643 -1.67 -19.43 15.26
N GLN A 644 -1.05 -20.31 16.05
CA GLN A 644 0.21 -20.05 16.76
C GLN A 644 1.43 -20.46 15.93
N THR A 645 1.32 -21.54 15.17
CA THR A 645 2.45 -22.16 14.47
C THR A 645 2.53 -21.79 13.02
N MET A 646 1.43 -21.29 12.43
CA MET A 646 1.37 -20.95 11.01
C MET A 646 0.42 -19.80 10.69
N GLY A 647 0.59 -19.18 9.48
CA GLY A 647 -0.36 -18.21 8.97
C GLY A 647 -1.70 -18.84 8.54
N ARG A 648 -2.82 -18.10 8.65
CA ARG A 648 -4.14 -18.60 8.21
C ARG A 648 -4.13 -19.12 6.78
N LYS A 649 -3.47 -18.40 5.87
CA LYS A 649 -3.40 -18.78 4.46
C LYS A 649 -2.65 -20.12 4.27
N GLU A 650 -1.61 -20.32 5.02
CA GLU A 650 -0.84 -21.57 5.05
C GLU A 650 -1.69 -22.72 5.59
N ALA A 651 -2.44 -22.49 6.67
CA ALA A 651 -3.38 -23.46 7.22
C ALA A 651 -4.50 -23.81 6.23
N GLU A 652 -5.04 -22.81 5.52
CA GLU A 652 -6.04 -23.00 4.47
C GLU A 652 -5.47 -23.79 3.28
N GLU A 653 -4.21 -23.57 2.91
CA GLU A 653 -3.52 -24.34 1.86
C GLU A 653 -3.24 -25.78 2.31
N MET A 654 -2.84 -25.99 3.57
CA MET A 654 -2.64 -27.34 4.14
C MET A 654 -3.97 -28.11 4.21
N ALA A 655 -5.04 -27.46 4.65
CA ALA A 655 -6.37 -28.06 4.68
C ALA A 655 -6.85 -28.43 3.26
N ALA A 656 -6.63 -27.58 2.29
CA ALA A 656 -6.98 -27.83 0.89
C ALA A 656 -6.16 -29.03 0.32
N LYS A 657 -4.88 -29.11 0.63
CA LYS A 657 -4.04 -30.28 0.27
C LYS A 657 -4.57 -31.57 0.91
N ALA A 658 -5.05 -31.51 2.16
CA ALA A 658 -5.64 -32.63 2.87
C ALA A 658 -7.12 -32.90 2.48
N GLY A 659 -7.62 -32.29 1.40
CA GLY A 659 -8.93 -32.62 0.85
C GLY A 659 -10.09 -31.73 1.31
N ALA A 660 -9.84 -30.75 2.18
CA ALA A 660 -10.90 -29.88 2.68
C ALA A 660 -11.26 -28.74 1.71
N ARG A 661 -12.51 -28.34 1.74
CA ARG A 661 -12.97 -27.10 1.09
C ARG A 661 -13.03 -25.96 2.10
N ASN A 662 -12.18 -24.96 1.93
CA ASN A 662 -12.18 -23.78 2.79
C ASN A 662 -13.42 -22.90 2.55
N ILE A 663 -14.08 -22.47 3.65
CA ILE A 663 -15.19 -21.53 3.61
C ILE A 663 -14.91 -20.34 4.54
N SER A 664 -15.50 -19.18 4.25
CA SER A 664 -15.24 -17.93 4.99
C SER A 664 -16.24 -17.62 6.09
N ALA A 665 -17.41 -18.27 6.06
CA ALA A 665 -18.51 -18.03 6.99
C ALA A 665 -19.08 -19.32 7.55
N ILE A 666 -19.66 -19.26 8.77
CA ILE A 666 -20.38 -20.37 9.35
C ILE A 666 -21.73 -20.53 8.65
N SER A 667 -21.99 -21.73 8.18
CA SER A 667 -23.25 -22.15 7.56
C SER A 667 -23.57 -23.58 7.98
N SER A 668 -24.78 -24.03 7.70
CA SER A 668 -25.20 -25.43 7.93
C SER A 668 -24.34 -26.46 7.20
N ASN A 669 -23.53 -26.01 6.23
CA ASN A 669 -22.63 -26.86 5.46
C ASN A 669 -21.20 -26.92 6.05
N LEU A 670 -20.92 -26.26 7.18
CA LEU A 670 -19.62 -26.33 7.83
C LEU A 670 -19.47 -27.68 8.55
N ASN A 671 -18.41 -28.42 8.21
CA ASN A 671 -18.09 -29.69 8.84
C ASN A 671 -17.06 -29.54 9.96
N ILE A 672 -16.02 -28.71 9.73
CA ILE A 672 -14.88 -28.57 10.65
C ILE A 672 -14.61 -27.10 10.93
N LEU A 673 -14.46 -26.75 12.20
CA LEU A 673 -13.97 -25.46 12.65
C LEU A 673 -12.61 -25.65 13.34
N VAL A 674 -11.55 -25.15 12.75
CA VAL A 674 -10.24 -25.09 13.42
C VAL A 674 -10.14 -23.80 14.22
N VAL A 675 -9.82 -23.97 15.50
CA VAL A 675 -9.85 -22.91 16.50
C VAL A 675 -8.44 -22.61 16.95
N GLY A 676 -7.92 -21.43 16.60
CA GLY A 676 -6.72 -20.86 17.21
C GLY A 676 -7.06 -20.07 18.47
N GLU A 677 -6.06 -19.42 19.04
CA GLU A 677 -6.28 -18.56 20.20
C GLU A 677 -7.27 -17.44 19.91
N LYS A 678 -8.05 -17.05 20.91
CA LYS A 678 -9.05 -15.97 20.85
C LYS A 678 -10.12 -16.19 19.77
N ALA A 679 -10.56 -17.41 19.58
CA ALA A 679 -11.70 -17.73 18.72
C ALA A 679 -12.96 -17.03 19.23
N GLY A 680 -13.43 -16.05 18.47
CA GLY A 680 -14.56 -15.20 18.82
C GLY A 680 -15.93 -15.86 18.57
N SER A 681 -16.93 -15.04 18.17
CA SER A 681 -18.33 -15.44 17.96
C SER A 681 -18.54 -16.63 17.00
N LYS A 682 -17.58 -16.95 16.14
CA LYS A 682 -17.64 -18.10 15.24
C LYS A 682 -17.59 -19.43 16.01
N LEU A 683 -16.79 -19.54 17.06
CA LEU A 683 -16.74 -20.73 17.89
C LEU A 683 -18.11 -21.01 18.54
N LYS A 684 -18.73 -19.99 19.14
CA LYS A 684 -20.04 -20.13 19.76
C LYS A 684 -21.11 -20.53 18.75
N LYS A 685 -21.12 -19.91 17.56
CA LYS A 685 -22.07 -20.27 16.48
C LYS A 685 -21.88 -21.68 15.97
N ALA A 686 -20.64 -22.18 15.90
CA ALA A 686 -20.37 -23.56 15.50
C ALA A 686 -20.80 -24.54 16.59
N GLN A 687 -20.62 -24.19 17.87
CA GLN A 687 -21.15 -24.98 19.01
C GLN A 687 -22.70 -25.03 19.02
N ASP A 688 -23.35 -23.90 18.71
CA ASP A 688 -24.80 -23.80 18.62
C ASP A 688 -25.38 -24.68 17.48
N LEU A 689 -24.64 -24.90 16.40
CA LEU A 689 -25.03 -25.79 15.29
C LEU A 689 -24.99 -27.27 15.68
N GLY A 690 -24.14 -27.66 16.63
CA GLY A 690 -24.03 -29.02 17.16
C GLY A 690 -23.56 -30.10 16.18
N THR A 691 -23.36 -29.76 14.89
CA THR A 691 -22.94 -30.66 13.80
C THR A 691 -21.50 -30.42 13.34
N VAL A 692 -20.85 -29.40 13.88
CA VAL A 692 -19.52 -28.98 13.47
C VAL A 692 -18.45 -29.61 14.36
N GLU A 693 -17.52 -30.31 13.77
CA GLU A 693 -16.31 -30.81 14.46
C GLU A 693 -15.39 -29.62 14.79
N ILE A 694 -15.07 -29.42 16.07
CA ILE A 694 -14.19 -28.33 16.50
C ILE A 694 -12.83 -28.92 16.78
N LEU A 695 -11.80 -28.42 16.10
CA LEU A 695 -10.40 -28.84 16.27
C LEU A 695 -9.58 -27.65 16.77
N THR A 696 -8.62 -27.90 17.65
CA THR A 696 -7.53 -26.98 17.94
C THR A 696 -6.53 -26.97 16.77
N GLU A 697 -5.64 -25.99 16.74
CA GLU A 697 -4.53 -25.96 15.77
C GLU A 697 -3.65 -27.20 15.86
N GLU A 698 -3.35 -27.66 17.08
CA GLU A 698 -2.56 -28.88 17.34
C GLU A 698 -3.26 -30.13 16.81
N GLU A 699 -4.56 -30.30 17.08
CA GLU A 699 -5.36 -31.41 16.59
C GLU A 699 -5.48 -31.40 15.06
N PHE A 700 -5.58 -30.21 14.45
CA PHE A 700 -5.56 -30.05 13.01
C PHE A 700 -4.23 -30.52 12.40
N LEU A 701 -3.10 -30.09 12.98
CA LEU A 701 -1.76 -30.50 12.54
C LEU A 701 -1.52 -31.99 12.76
N GLU A 702 -1.96 -32.54 13.90
CA GLU A 702 -1.82 -33.96 14.20
C GLU A 702 -2.60 -34.82 13.20
N LYS A 703 -3.80 -34.36 12.78
CA LYS A 703 -4.59 -35.06 11.77
C LYS A 703 -3.93 -35.03 10.39
N ILE A 704 -3.29 -33.92 9.99
CA ILE A 704 -2.56 -33.80 8.71
C ILE A 704 -1.21 -34.54 8.78
N GLY A 705 -0.53 -34.53 9.91
CA GLY A 705 0.81 -35.14 10.05
C GLY A 705 0.80 -36.65 10.27
N LYS A 706 -0.36 -37.30 10.29
CA LYS A 706 -0.52 -38.77 10.34
C LYS A 706 -0.53 -39.44 8.97
N GLU A 707 -0.35 -38.67 7.88
CA GLU A 707 0.02 -39.17 6.58
C GLU A 707 1.57 -39.12 6.44
#